data_1763c47ae4d4a877994d81542322979e
#
_entry.id   1763c47ae4d4a877994d81542322979e
#
_cell.length_a   1.000
_cell.length_b   1.000
_cell.length_c   1.000
_cell.angle_alpha   90.00
_cell.angle_beta   90.00
_cell.angle_gamma   90.00
#
_symmetry.space_group_name_H-M   'P 1'
#
loop_
_entity.id
_entity.type
_entity.pdbx_description
1 polymer ?
#
loop_
_entity_poly.entity_id
_entity_poly.type
_entity_poly.pdbx_seq_one_letter_code
_entity_poly.pdbx_strand_id
1 'polypeptide(L)'
;MPADLTTFVGRRHELTQARKLLSDARLVTLTGVGGVGKTRLATQLARSLRRAFADGVWIVELAPLRDETVLAQTVIDALDITEGSTGSRLEVLRAFVRHREMLLVMDNCEHLLTAAATLIDSLLRRAPGLRVLATSRQALGVPGEHLMPIRPLPIPIPGTIPESGMSSEFAAVTLFVERATAVVPDFLITPENELQIVRICQQLEGLPLAIELAAARLRVLAVDELYTSLSHRFTLLTGGSRTVAERHQTLRATVDWSFDLCTSDEQTLWSRASAFAGTFDLEGAEAVCGDDTSSPESILETITGLVDKSILAREEDTGRVRFRMLETIREYGETKLDPDSSCAEVRQRHLAWCVGLVERAAQEWFGPAQETWCVRLRTEYPNLRVALEYCLSELRDHQTGLRLASPYFLWMACGSLAEGRYWLDRALALSSTPSIVRGQALWTNAFIANTQGDLDAAEAMGQECRAVGTELNDRAIVAAANHMLGCTRLFRGEAVAACELMERALEDYLALGIRTDPEVNLRFELGLAYLFTGRPDLAFEQYDTCRMVCDQHQAQWLLSYALWGIGLIELTRGELDSAATHVRDGLLLKRVFRDTLGLALVLDTLAWITAASGDAVRAATLLGAAAQLWNTFSRQQLLGYKDFVALRERCEAQARRQMGDQGFIEGYSRGAKMPIDDLLAYALGDRVVPTRPQPPVQDGASASLTRRQREICQLIADGLTNKEIAAELVISLRTAESHVQNILTKFGFTSRTQVAALVAQHRTASSNPPDGR
;
A
#
# COMPACT_ATOMS: atom_id res chain seq x y z
N MET A 1 -0.98 -0.26 -7.13
CA MET A 1 0.20 -0.37 -8.01
C MET A 1 0.64 1.02 -8.42
N PRO A 2 1.94 1.38 -8.32
CA PRO A 2 2.44 2.69 -8.72
C PRO A 2 2.18 2.96 -10.21
N ALA A 3 1.87 4.23 -10.57
CA ALA A 3 1.73 4.62 -11.96
C ALA A 3 3.12 4.71 -12.61
N ASP A 4 3.27 4.24 -13.88
CA ASP A 4 4.51 4.50 -14.61
C ASP A 4 4.51 5.96 -15.09
N LEU A 5 5.47 6.73 -14.64
CA LEU A 5 5.67 8.12 -15.08
C LEU A 5 6.43 8.20 -16.42
N THR A 6 7.04 7.11 -16.86
CA THR A 6 7.86 7.06 -18.07
C THR A 6 7.58 5.81 -18.88
N THR A 7 7.71 5.91 -20.21
CA THR A 7 7.49 4.79 -21.15
C THR A 7 8.40 3.59 -20.84
N PHE A 8 7.85 2.39 -21.03
CA PHE A 8 8.57 1.12 -20.90
C PHE A 8 9.12 0.70 -22.27
N VAL A 9 10.45 0.75 -22.41
CA VAL A 9 11.13 0.50 -23.69
C VAL A 9 11.65 -0.92 -23.77
N GLY A 10 11.41 -1.58 -24.91
CA GLY A 10 11.93 -2.91 -25.20
C GLY A 10 11.31 -4.02 -24.35
N ARG A 11 12.11 -5.07 -24.08
CA ARG A 11 11.78 -6.16 -23.13
C ARG A 11 10.55 -7.03 -23.46
N ARG A 12 10.04 -6.98 -24.70
CA ARG A 12 8.87 -7.80 -25.11
C ARG A 12 9.15 -9.29 -24.99
N HIS A 13 10.38 -9.68 -25.32
CA HIS A 13 10.81 -11.08 -25.22
C HIS A 13 10.86 -11.54 -23.75
N GLU A 14 11.47 -10.74 -22.89
CA GLU A 14 11.58 -11.03 -21.46
C GLU A 14 10.20 -11.08 -20.79
N LEU A 15 9.27 -10.18 -21.13
CA LEU A 15 7.89 -10.23 -20.64
C LEU A 15 7.19 -11.54 -21.07
N THR A 16 7.38 -11.97 -22.31
CA THR A 16 6.79 -13.21 -22.80
C THR A 16 7.40 -14.44 -22.12
N GLN A 17 8.73 -14.44 -21.96
CA GLN A 17 9.46 -15.50 -21.26
C GLN A 17 9.06 -15.60 -19.79
N ALA A 18 8.98 -14.46 -19.10
CA ALA A 18 8.57 -14.42 -17.69
C ALA A 18 7.13 -14.92 -17.48
N ARG A 19 6.20 -14.55 -18.40
CA ARG A 19 4.83 -15.09 -18.39
C ARG A 19 4.82 -16.60 -18.54
N LYS A 20 5.60 -17.13 -19.47
CA LYS A 20 5.72 -18.58 -19.70
C LYS A 20 6.29 -19.27 -18.46
N LEU A 21 7.37 -18.74 -17.88
CA LEU A 21 7.95 -19.31 -16.66
C LEU A 21 6.96 -19.31 -15.51
N LEU A 22 6.19 -18.22 -15.31
CA LEU A 22 5.16 -18.14 -14.26
C LEU A 22 3.96 -19.06 -14.54
N SER A 23 3.72 -19.50 -15.78
CA SER A 23 2.71 -20.54 -16.04
C SER A 23 3.18 -21.92 -15.60
N ASP A 24 4.45 -22.21 -15.73
CA ASP A 24 5.04 -23.53 -15.51
C ASP A 24 5.63 -23.70 -14.11
N ALA A 25 6.08 -22.60 -13.48
CA ALA A 25 6.72 -22.57 -12.18
C ALA A 25 5.99 -21.69 -11.17
N ARG A 26 6.09 -22.06 -9.89
CA ARG A 26 5.49 -21.28 -8.81
C ARG A 26 6.41 -20.21 -8.20
N LEU A 27 7.70 -20.28 -8.46
CA LEU A 27 8.69 -19.29 -8.06
C LEU A 27 9.57 -18.94 -9.25
N VAL A 28 9.55 -17.68 -9.65
CA VAL A 28 10.44 -17.12 -10.67
C VAL A 28 11.22 -15.96 -10.04
N THR A 29 12.53 -16.00 -10.13
CA THR A 29 13.41 -14.93 -9.64
C THR A 29 14.09 -14.24 -10.82
N LEU A 30 13.78 -12.95 -10.98
CA LEU A 30 14.44 -12.06 -11.93
C LEU A 30 15.79 -11.68 -11.34
N THR A 31 16.90 -12.20 -11.91
CA THR A 31 18.24 -11.90 -11.42
C THR A 31 18.98 -10.94 -12.35
N GLY A 32 19.91 -10.17 -11.81
CA GLY A 32 20.74 -9.25 -12.61
C GLY A 32 21.30 -8.10 -11.79
N VAL A 33 22.20 -7.35 -12.39
CA VAL A 33 22.87 -6.21 -11.75
C VAL A 33 21.90 -5.09 -11.35
N GLY A 34 22.32 -4.22 -10.43
CA GLY A 34 21.60 -3.01 -10.09
C GLY A 34 21.36 -2.14 -11.33
N GLY A 35 20.25 -1.44 -11.41
CA GLY A 35 19.94 -0.56 -12.53
C GLY A 35 19.60 -1.21 -13.87
N VAL A 36 19.56 -2.57 -13.95
CA VAL A 36 19.20 -3.30 -15.19
C VAL A 36 17.71 -3.29 -15.49
N GLY A 37 16.86 -2.86 -14.55
CA GLY A 37 15.41 -2.73 -14.72
C GLY A 37 14.60 -3.94 -14.26
N LYS A 38 15.07 -4.73 -13.29
CA LYS A 38 14.34 -5.88 -12.70
C LYS A 38 12.98 -5.48 -12.14
N THR A 39 12.95 -4.50 -11.24
CA THR A 39 11.74 -3.96 -10.61
C THR A 39 10.74 -3.48 -11.65
N ARG A 40 11.20 -2.74 -12.66
CA ARG A 40 10.35 -2.21 -13.71
C ARG A 40 9.74 -3.30 -14.59
N LEU A 41 10.52 -4.35 -14.90
CA LEU A 41 10.03 -5.53 -15.60
C LEU A 41 9.00 -6.30 -14.75
N ALA A 42 9.28 -6.51 -13.45
CA ALA A 42 8.37 -7.18 -12.53
C ALA A 42 7.04 -6.42 -12.41
N THR A 43 7.07 -5.09 -12.25
CA THR A 43 5.87 -4.24 -12.18
C THR A 43 5.04 -4.31 -13.47
N GLN A 44 5.69 -4.24 -14.63
CA GLN A 44 5.01 -4.33 -15.92
C GLN A 44 4.40 -5.72 -16.16
N LEU A 45 5.09 -6.77 -15.74
CA LEU A 45 4.59 -8.14 -15.78
C LEU A 45 3.38 -8.29 -14.85
N ALA A 46 3.48 -7.80 -13.61
CA ALA A 46 2.42 -7.79 -12.61
C ALA A 46 1.13 -7.14 -13.14
N ARG A 47 1.23 -5.96 -13.75
CA ARG A 47 0.09 -5.27 -14.40
C ARG A 47 -0.55 -6.11 -15.48
N SER A 48 0.28 -6.73 -16.32
CA SER A 48 -0.21 -7.55 -17.43
C SER A 48 -0.90 -8.84 -17.00
N LEU A 49 -0.59 -9.35 -15.82
CA LEU A 49 -1.13 -10.58 -15.24
C LEU A 49 -2.29 -10.36 -14.28
N ARG A 50 -2.70 -9.13 -14.00
CA ARG A 50 -3.73 -8.79 -13.01
C ARG A 50 -5.05 -9.57 -13.21
N ARG A 51 -5.42 -9.86 -14.46
CA ARG A 51 -6.65 -10.61 -14.80
C ARG A 51 -6.47 -12.13 -14.76
N ALA A 52 -5.24 -12.61 -14.67
CA ALA A 52 -4.92 -14.03 -14.68
C ALA A 52 -5.03 -14.69 -13.29
N PHE A 53 -5.01 -13.88 -12.23
CA PHE A 53 -5.09 -14.35 -10.84
C PHE A 53 -6.39 -13.89 -10.20
N ALA A 54 -7.21 -14.86 -9.75
CA ALA A 54 -8.53 -14.59 -9.18
C ALA A 54 -8.46 -13.74 -7.89
N ASP A 55 -7.43 -13.97 -7.05
CA ASP A 55 -7.20 -13.24 -5.80
C ASP A 55 -6.17 -12.10 -5.96
N GLY A 56 -5.88 -11.70 -7.21
CA GLY A 56 -5.12 -10.51 -7.53
C GLY A 56 -3.61 -10.69 -7.61
N VAL A 57 -2.94 -9.55 -7.86
CA VAL A 57 -1.48 -9.42 -7.95
C VAL A 57 -1.03 -8.37 -6.95
N TRP A 58 -0.09 -8.74 -6.09
CA TRP A 58 0.37 -7.95 -4.95
C TRP A 58 1.86 -7.70 -5.04
N ILE A 59 2.29 -6.47 -4.76
CA ILE A 59 3.69 -6.07 -4.80
C ILE A 59 4.15 -5.71 -3.40
N VAL A 60 5.26 -6.28 -2.98
CA VAL A 60 5.93 -6.03 -1.71
C VAL A 60 7.29 -5.44 -2.01
N GLU A 61 7.49 -4.16 -1.68
CA GLU A 61 8.77 -3.47 -1.79
C GLU A 61 9.58 -3.74 -0.52
N LEU A 62 10.69 -4.46 -0.65
CA LEU A 62 11.56 -4.82 0.48
C LEU A 62 12.71 -3.83 0.68
N ALA A 63 13.00 -2.97 -0.30
CA ALA A 63 14.11 -2.01 -0.24
C ALA A 63 14.18 -1.19 1.06
N PRO A 64 13.05 -0.73 1.65
CA PRO A 64 13.09 0.04 2.90
C PRO A 64 13.37 -0.79 4.16
N LEU A 65 13.33 -2.14 4.07
CA LEU A 65 13.50 -3.01 5.24
C LEU A 65 14.99 -3.23 5.53
N ARG A 66 15.35 -3.12 6.80
CA ARG A 66 16.70 -3.50 7.29
C ARG A 66 16.64 -4.65 8.29
N ASP A 67 15.49 -4.86 8.94
CA ASP A 67 15.27 -5.92 9.92
C ASP A 67 14.44 -7.05 9.32
N GLU A 68 15.03 -8.24 9.24
CA GLU A 68 14.36 -9.46 8.72
C GLU A 68 13.15 -9.88 9.57
N THR A 69 13.09 -9.50 10.84
CA THR A 69 11.99 -9.89 11.74
C THR A 69 10.65 -9.23 11.38
N VAL A 70 10.68 -8.08 10.67
CA VAL A 70 9.50 -7.39 10.19
C VAL A 70 9.10 -7.77 8.76
N LEU A 71 9.86 -8.65 8.09
CA LEU A 71 9.58 -9.08 6.72
C LEU A 71 8.17 -9.67 6.57
N ALA A 72 7.79 -10.59 7.44
CA ALA A 72 6.47 -11.20 7.39
C ALA A 72 5.36 -10.15 7.59
N GLN A 73 5.59 -9.17 8.47
CA GLN A 73 4.70 -8.06 8.69
C GLN A 73 4.53 -7.21 7.44
N THR A 74 5.62 -6.84 6.79
CA THR A 74 5.57 -6.05 5.55
C THR A 74 4.80 -6.75 4.44
N VAL A 75 4.91 -8.07 4.34
CA VAL A 75 4.10 -8.85 3.39
C VAL A 75 2.62 -8.83 3.78
N ILE A 76 2.30 -8.94 5.06
CA ILE A 76 0.93 -8.81 5.59
C ILE A 76 0.35 -7.45 5.22
N ASP A 77 1.07 -6.38 5.48
CA ASP A 77 0.64 -5.00 5.17
C ASP A 77 0.42 -4.80 3.67
N ALA A 78 1.34 -5.29 2.85
CA ALA A 78 1.24 -5.19 1.40
C ALA A 78 0.06 -5.99 0.81
N LEU A 79 -0.31 -7.09 1.46
CA LEU A 79 -1.47 -7.91 1.11
C LEU A 79 -2.79 -7.34 1.67
N ASP A 80 -2.71 -6.20 2.36
CA ASP A 80 -3.84 -5.60 3.07
C ASP A 80 -4.52 -6.59 4.03
N ILE A 81 -3.70 -7.46 4.65
CA ILE A 81 -4.16 -8.41 5.65
C ILE A 81 -4.17 -7.66 6.98
N THR A 82 -5.34 -7.47 7.51
CA THR A 82 -5.49 -6.85 8.82
C THR A 82 -5.32 -7.94 9.87
N GLU A 83 -4.30 -7.76 10.71
CA GLU A 83 -3.86 -8.75 11.66
C GLU A 83 -4.55 -8.63 13.02
N GLY A 84 -4.69 -9.76 13.65
CA GLY A 84 -5.21 -9.86 15.00
C GLY A 84 -5.12 -11.23 15.63
N SER A 85 -4.23 -12.12 15.18
CA SER A 85 -4.11 -13.42 15.84
C SER A 85 -2.89 -13.48 16.76
N THR A 86 -3.03 -14.16 17.90
CA THR A 86 -1.95 -14.63 18.79
C THR A 86 -1.03 -15.68 18.14
N GLY A 87 -1.21 -15.97 16.84
CA GLY A 87 -0.35 -16.81 16.03
C GLY A 87 0.88 -16.05 15.51
N SER A 88 1.94 -16.77 15.16
CA SER A 88 3.09 -16.14 14.50
C SER A 88 2.64 -15.50 13.17
N ARG A 89 3.21 -14.35 12.82
CA ARG A 89 2.96 -13.64 11.54
C ARG A 89 3.02 -14.58 10.33
N LEU A 90 3.91 -15.56 10.41
CA LEU A 90 4.05 -16.60 9.39
C LEU A 90 2.79 -17.49 9.28
N GLU A 91 2.12 -17.79 10.40
CA GLU A 91 0.88 -18.57 10.38
C GLU A 91 -0.29 -17.78 9.79
N VAL A 92 -0.36 -16.48 10.05
CA VAL A 92 -1.33 -15.58 9.43
C VAL A 92 -1.17 -15.57 7.91
N LEU A 93 0.05 -15.34 7.43
CA LEU A 93 0.34 -15.40 5.99
C LEU A 93 -0.02 -16.75 5.37
N ARG A 94 0.37 -17.85 6.05
CA ARG A 94 0.05 -19.23 5.59
C ARG A 94 -1.45 -19.47 5.49
N ALA A 95 -2.22 -19.01 6.47
CA ALA A 95 -3.66 -19.14 6.47
C ALA A 95 -4.30 -18.33 5.34
N PHE A 96 -3.84 -17.11 5.15
CA PHE A 96 -4.34 -16.21 4.10
C PHE A 96 -4.10 -16.75 2.70
N VAL A 97 -2.89 -17.20 2.38
CA VAL A 97 -2.54 -17.64 1.01
C VAL A 97 -3.02 -19.05 0.68
N ARG A 98 -3.40 -19.86 1.67
CA ARG A 98 -3.65 -21.33 1.55
C ARG A 98 -4.57 -21.75 0.43
N HIS A 99 -5.64 -20.98 0.21
CA HIS A 99 -6.71 -21.32 -0.74
C HIS A 99 -6.86 -20.26 -1.86
N ARG A 100 -5.87 -19.39 -2.00
CA ARG A 100 -5.90 -18.26 -2.94
C ARG A 100 -5.08 -18.52 -4.19
N GLU A 101 -5.61 -18.04 -5.32
CA GLU A 101 -4.92 -18.03 -6.61
C GLU A 101 -4.39 -16.63 -6.87
N MET A 102 -3.17 -16.35 -6.41
CA MET A 102 -2.59 -15.00 -6.43
C MET A 102 -1.14 -15.01 -6.86
N LEU A 103 -0.68 -13.84 -7.37
CA LEU A 103 0.72 -13.56 -7.62
C LEU A 103 1.26 -12.59 -6.57
N LEU A 104 2.31 -13.01 -5.87
CA LEU A 104 3.07 -12.19 -4.94
C LEU A 104 4.37 -11.77 -5.60
N VAL A 105 4.57 -10.46 -5.78
CA VAL A 105 5.81 -9.88 -6.29
C VAL A 105 6.63 -9.39 -5.10
N MET A 106 7.82 -10.00 -4.90
CA MET A 106 8.77 -9.63 -3.83
C MET A 106 9.93 -8.86 -4.47
N ASP A 107 9.93 -7.54 -4.32
CA ASP A 107 10.92 -6.69 -4.97
C ASP A 107 12.11 -6.37 -4.05
N ASN A 108 13.32 -6.46 -4.59
CA ASN A 108 14.58 -6.15 -3.92
C ASN A 108 14.92 -7.08 -2.74
N CYS A 109 14.94 -8.40 -3.00
CA CYS A 109 15.19 -9.43 -1.97
C CYS A 109 16.67 -9.54 -1.53
N GLU A 110 17.63 -8.90 -2.23
CA GLU A 110 19.06 -9.15 -2.09
C GLU A 110 19.64 -8.90 -0.68
N HIS A 111 19.11 -7.93 0.07
CA HIS A 111 19.57 -7.58 1.41
C HIS A 111 18.92 -8.41 2.53
N LEU A 112 17.81 -9.10 2.23
CA LEU A 112 17.07 -9.99 3.15
C LEU A 112 17.01 -11.44 2.62
N LEU A 113 18.05 -11.88 1.91
CA LEU A 113 18.01 -13.09 1.09
C LEU A 113 17.54 -14.34 1.85
N THR A 114 18.13 -14.60 3.01
CA THR A 114 17.82 -15.78 3.84
C THR A 114 16.41 -15.73 4.40
N ALA A 115 15.99 -14.58 4.90
CA ALA A 115 14.65 -14.39 5.44
C ALA A 115 13.58 -14.48 4.35
N ALA A 116 13.80 -13.84 3.19
CA ALA A 116 12.91 -13.90 2.03
C ALA A 116 12.78 -15.34 1.50
N ALA A 117 13.89 -16.05 1.36
CA ALA A 117 13.90 -17.46 0.93
C ALA A 117 13.10 -18.34 1.89
N THR A 118 13.33 -18.21 3.20
CA THR A 118 12.63 -18.97 4.24
C THR A 118 11.11 -18.68 4.22
N LEU A 119 10.74 -17.43 4.10
CA LEU A 119 9.34 -17.03 4.02
C LEU A 119 8.66 -17.61 2.76
N ILE A 120 9.27 -17.40 1.58
CA ILE A 120 8.74 -17.87 0.29
C ILE A 120 8.58 -19.40 0.29
N ASP A 121 9.62 -20.17 0.71
CA ASP A 121 9.53 -21.63 0.80
C ASP A 121 8.37 -22.08 1.69
N SER A 122 8.24 -21.44 2.85
CA SER A 122 7.19 -21.71 3.81
C SER A 122 5.77 -21.45 3.26
N LEU A 123 5.56 -20.41 2.47
CA LEU A 123 4.28 -20.07 1.85
C LEU A 123 3.96 -21.02 0.70
N LEU A 124 4.92 -21.27 -0.19
CA LEU A 124 4.75 -22.14 -1.36
C LEU A 124 4.43 -23.59 -0.99
N ARG A 125 4.96 -24.11 0.12
CA ARG A 125 4.65 -25.48 0.60
C ARG A 125 3.19 -25.66 0.99
N ARG A 126 2.49 -24.61 1.38
CA ARG A 126 1.12 -24.70 1.91
C ARG A 126 0.05 -24.07 1.02
N ALA A 127 0.45 -23.34 -0.02
CA ALA A 127 -0.46 -22.64 -0.93
C ALA A 127 -0.24 -23.07 -2.38
N PRO A 128 -0.96 -24.07 -2.88
CA PRO A 128 -0.76 -24.59 -4.24
C PRO A 128 -1.13 -23.55 -5.33
N GLY A 129 -2.05 -22.62 -5.04
CA GLY A 129 -2.46 -21.54 -5.95
C GLY A 129 -1.56 -20.30 -5.92
N LEU A 130 -0.61 -20.20 -4.97
CA LEU A 130 0.31 -19.09 -4.86
C LEU A 130 1.42 -19.21 -5.90
N ARG A 131 1.68 -18.10 -6.59
CA ARG A 131 2.90 -17.89 -7.39
C ARG A 131 3.68 -16.71 -6.86
N VAL A 132 5.00 -16.79 -6.93
CA VAL A 132 5.91 -15.74 -6.45
C VAL A 132 6.81 -15.30 -7.61
N LEU A 133 6.90 -14.00 -7.79
CA LEU A 133 7.87 -13.34 -8.66
C LEU A 133 8.81 -12.53 -7.77
N ALA A 134 10.06 -12.94 -7.68
CA ALA A 134 11.06 -12.22 -6.91
C ALA A 134 12.00 -11.42 -7.80
N THR A 135 12.51 -10.29 -7.31
CA THR A 135 13.66 -9.61 -7.90
C THR A 135 14.83 -9.63 -6.92
N SER A 136 16.02 -9.94 -7.43
CA SER A 136 17.24 -10.02 -6.61
C SER A 136 18.48 -9.84 -7.47
N ARG A 137 19.62 -9.52 -6.85
CA ARG A 137 20.93 -9.55 -7.54
C ARG A 137 21.46 -10.99 -7.71
N GLN A 138 20.97 -11.92 -6.89
CA GLN A 138 21.38 -13.34 -6.89
C GLN A 138 20.19 -14.26 -6.63
N ALA A 139 20.38 -15.55 -6.80
CA ALA A 139 19.37 -16.58 -6.53
C ALA A 139 18.97 -16.57 -5.04
N LEU A 140 17.69 -16.87 -4.75
CA LEU A 140 17.19 -17.06 -3.40
C LEU A 140 17.57 -18.42 -2.81
N GLY A 141 17.85 -19.44 -3.67
CA GLY A 141 18.18 -20.78 -3.24
C GLY A 141 17.01 -21.62 -2.75
N VAL A 142 15.78 -21.25 -3.12
CA VAL A 142 14.55 -21.96 -2.73
C VAL A 142 14.31 -23.17 -3.65
N PRO A 143 13.94 -24.35 -3.14
CA PRO A 143 13.60 -25.49 -3.98
C PRO A 143 12.48 -25.18 -4.98
N GLY A 144 12.71 -25.48 -6.26
CA GLY A 144 11.76 -25.16 -7.33
C GLY A 144 11.86 -23.74 -7.87
N GLU A 145 12.86 -22.97 -7.47
CA GLU A 145 13.16 -21.65 -8.02
C GLU A 145 13.58 -21.74 -9.49
N HIS A 146 12.97 -20.91 -10.33
CA HIS A 146 13.35 -20.73 -11.72
C HIS A 146 14.02 -19.36 -11.86
N LEU A 147 15.30 -19.37 -12.23
CA LEU A 147 16.07 -18.15 -12.43
C LEU A 147 15.85 -17.62 -13.84
N MET A 148 15.56 -16.34 -13.92
CA MET A 148 15.50 -15.59 -15.17
C MET A 148 16.52 -14.44 -15.13
N PRO A 149 17.70 -14.62 -15.70
CA PRO A 149 18.71 -13.57 -15.76
C PRO A 149 18.27 -12.44 -16.69
N ILE A 150 18.18 -11.23 -16.14
CA ILE A 150 17.89 -10.02 -16.89
C ILE A 150 19.20 -9.40 -17.37
N ARG A 151 19.36 -9.35 -18.69
CA ARG A 151 20.53 -8.75 -19.34
C ARG A 151 20.31 -7.25 -19.56
N PRO A 152 21.36 -6.44 -19.74
CA PRO A 152 21.23 -5.07 -20.25
C PRO A 152 20.42 -5.00 -21.55
N LEU A 153 19.95 -3.82 -21.90
CA LEU A 153 19.25 -3.63 -23.18
C LEU A 153 20.17 -3.92 -24.37
N PRO A 154 19.65 -4.47 -25.47
CA PRO A 154 20.41 -4.69 -26.68
C PRO A 154 21.07 -3.40 -27.18
N ILE A 155 22.36 -3.48 -27.50
CA ILE A 155 23.18 -2.42 -28.10
C ILE A 155 23.72 -2.88 -29.45
N PRO A 156 24.05 -1.98 -30.37
CA PRO A 156 24.81 -2.30 -31.56
C PRO A 156 26.15 -2.98 -31.22
N ILE A 157 26.59 -3.94 -32.04
CA ILE A 157 27.84 -4.67 -31.81
C ILE A 157 29.01 -3.68 -31.86
N PRO A 158 29.94 -3.68 -30.83
CA PRO A 158 31.10 -2.82 -30.88
C PRO A 158 31.93 -3.03 -32.13
N GLY A 159 32.30 -1.94 -32.82
CA GLY A 159 33.06 -1.98 -34.09
C GLY A 159 32.21 -2.11 -35.34
N THR A 160 30.89 -2.34 -35.24
CA THR A 160 29.97 -2.22 -36.36
C THR A 160 29.21 -0.92 -36.25
N ILE A 161 29.22 -0.12 -37.33
CA ILE A 161 28.37 1.06 -37.43
C ILE A 161 27.09 0.59 -38.13
N PRO A 162 25.90 0.68 -37.48
CA PRO A 162 24.64 0.40 -38.19
C PRO A 162 24.53 1.28 -39.42
N GLU A 163 23.90 0.77 -40.48
CA GLU A 163 23.53 1.63 -41.61
C GLU A 163 22.68 2.80 -41.08
N SER A 164 22.89 3.99 -41.67
CA SER A 164 22.25 5.22 -41.19
C SER A 164 20.71 5.03 -41.09
N GLY A 165 20.16 5.31 -39.91
CA GLY A 165 18.73 5.14 -39.61
C GLY A 165 18.33 3.79 -38.97
N MET A 166 19.20 2.79 -38.88
CA MET A 166 18.90 1.49 -38.23
C MET A 166 19.25 1.43 -36.73
N SER A 167 19.87 2.47 -36.19
CA SER A 167 20.23 2.49 -34.76
C SER A 167 19.04 2.48 -33.82
N SER A 168 17.88 3.01 -34.24
CA SER A 168 16.63 3.03 -33.51
C SER A 168 15.99 1.65 -33.26
N GLU A 169 16.48 0.59 -33.93
CA GLU A 169 16.03 -0.79 -33.68
C GLU A 169 16.57 -1.33 -32.34
N PHE A 170 17.61 -0.73 -31.80
CA PHE A 170 18.21 -1.16 -30.55
C PHE A 170 17.53 -0.48 -29.37
N ALA A 171 17.03 -1.29 -28.42
CA ALA A 171 16.28 -0.79 -27.27
C ALA A 171 17.07 0.19 -26.39
N ALA A 172 18.40 0.06 -26.31
CA ALA A 172 19.25 0.99 -25.57
C ALA A 172 19.25 2.38 -26.21
N VAL A 173 19.35 2.44 -27.55
CA VAL A 173 19.31 3.69 -28.33
C VAL A 173 17.91 4.32 -28.24
N THR A 174 16.86 3.51 -28.39
CA THR A 174 15.46 3.95 -28.24
C THR A 174 15.24 4.57 -26.87
N LEU A 175 15.74 3.93 -25.79
CA LEU A 175 15.64 4.46 -24.43
C LEU A 175 16.37 5.81 -24.30
N PHE A 176 17.59 5.90 -24.82
CA PHE A 176 18.37 7.14 -24.79
C PHE A 176 17.61 8.28 -25.45
N VAL A 177 17.08 8.05 -26.66
CA VAL A 177 16.34 9.06 -27.43
C VAL A 177 15.05 9.49 -26.71
N GLU A 178 14.27 8.55 -26.19
CA GLU A 178 13.06 8.87 -25.44
C GLU A 178 13.36 9.73 -24.19
N ARG A 179 14.43 9.42 -23.47
CA ARG A 179 14.86 10.24 -22.31
C ARG A 179 15.47 11.56 -22.73
N ALA A 180 16.21 11.60 -23.82
CA ALA A 180 16.73 12.81 -24.42
C ALA A 180 15.61 13.76 -24.84
N THR A 181 14.58 13.26 -25.52
CA THR A 181 13.41 14.04 -25.93
C THR A 181 12.60 14.56 -24.75
N ALA A 182 12.57 13.84 -23.63
CA ALA A 182 11.91 14.31 -22.41
C ALA A 182 12.59 15.55 -21.77
N VAL A 183 13.89 15.74 -21.99
CA VAL A 183 14.67 16.87 -21.44
C VAL A 183 15.00 17.95 -22.48
N VAL A 184 15.05 17.57 -23.76
CA VAL A 184 15.26 18.45 -24.93
C VAL A 184 14.13 18.14 -25.92
N PRO A 185 13.04 18.93 -25.94
CA PRO A 185 11.81 18.58 -26.69
C PRO A 185 11.99 18.31 -28.20
N ASP A 186 12.94 18.97 -28.83
CA ASP A 186 13.24 18.85 -30.27
C ASP A 186 14.43 17.92 -30.56
N PHE A 187 14.80 17.07 -29.57
CA PHE A 187 15.90 16.12 -29.76
C PHE A 187 15.55 15.06 -30.78
N LEU A 188 16.36 14.94 -31.82
CA LEU A 188 16.23 13.93 -32.87
C LEU A 188 17.58 13.26 -33.11
N ILE A 189 17.53 12.00 -33.54
CA ILE A 189 18.71 11.35 -34.14
C ILE A 189 18.92 11.95 -35.53
N THR A 190 20.14 12.43 -35.75
CA THR A 190 20.60 12.94 -37.04
C THR A 190 21.83 12.16 -37.50
N PRO A 191 22.19 12.16 -38.78
CA PRO A 191 23.41 11.49 -39.25
C PRO A 191 24.69 11.96 -38.52
N GLU A 192 24.69 13.20 -38.04
CA GLU A 192 25.82 13.80 -37.33
C GLU A 192 25.96 13.27 -35.88
N ASN A 193 24.85 13.00 -35.15
CA ASN A 193 24.89 12.59 -33.76
C ASN A 193 24.65 11.08 -33.52
N GLU A 194 24.17 10.35 -34.52
CA GLU A 194 23.80 8.92 -34.43
C GLU A 194 24.97 8.06 -33.94
N LEU A 195 26.16 8.27 -34.50
CA LEU A 195 27.36 7.52 -34.11
C LEU A 195 27.75 7.71 -32.67
N GLN A 196 27.69 8.93 -32.17
CA GLN A 196 28.02 9.28 -30.79
C GLN A 196 26.99 8.68 -29.84
N ILE A 197 25.69 8.72 -30.16
CA ILE A 197 24.63 8.11 -29.35
C ILE A 197 24.85 6.59 -29.25
N VAL A 198 25.17 5.94 -30.36
CA VAL A 198 25.50 4.51 -30.39
C VAL A 198 26.71 4.22 -29.47
N ARG A 199 27.78 4.99 -29.57
CA ARG A 199 28.97 4.85 -28.74
C ARG A 199 28.70 5.09 -27.26
N ILE A 200 27.88 6.09 -26.92
CA ILE A 200 27.41 6.32 -25.55
C ILE A 200 26.69 5.10 -25.02
N CYS A 201 25.71 4.55 -25.75
CA CYS A 201 24.98 3.35 -25.33
C CYS A 201 25.89 2.12 -25.20
N GLN A 202 26.93 1.99 -26.04
CA GLN A 202 27.96 0.94 -25.95
C GLN A 202 28.83 1.10 -24.70
N GLN A 203 29.29 2.31 -24.39
CA GLN A 203 30.07 2.60 -23.18
C GLN A 203 29.26 2.35 -21.90
N LEU A 204 27.97 2.65 -21.93
CA LEU A 204 27.05 2.39 -20.83
C LEU A 204 26.54 0.95 -20.78
N GLU A 205 27.08 0.08 -21.66
CA GLU A 205 26.77 -1.36 -21.75
C GLU A 205 25.28 -1.68 -21.82
N GLY A 206 24.46 -0.75 -22.32
CA GLY A 206 23.00 -0.91 -22.39
C GLY A 206 22.29 -0.95 -21.03
N LEU A 207 22.92 -0.48 -19.95
CA LEU A 207 22.31 -0.41 -18.61
C LEU A 207 21.27 0.71 -18.59
N PRO A 208 19.96 0.41 -18.37
CA PRO A 208 18.90 1.41 -18.44
C PRO A 208 19.13 2.61 -17.52
N LEU A 209 19.49 2.39 -16.25
CA LEU A 209 19.74 3.48 -15.29
C LEU A 209 20.89 4.38 -15.73
N ALA A 210 21.98 3.78 -16.24
CA ALA A 210 23.12 4.56 -16.74
C ALA A 210 22.74 5.40 -17.97
N ILE A 211 21.93 4.83 -18.88
CA ILE A 211 21.41 5.53 -20.05
C ILE A 211 20.50 6.70 -19.64
N GLU A 212 19.59 6.50 -18.70
CA GLU A 212 18.69 7.55 -18.20
C GLU A 212 19.47 8.70 -17.55
N LEU A 213 20.47 8.38 -16.72
CA LEU A 213 21.35 9.38 -16.10
C LEU A 213 22.17 10.16 -17.13
N ALA A 214 22.68 9.50 -18.16
CA ALA A 214 23.43 10.13 -19.23
C ALA A 214 22.53 11.04 -20.11
N ALA A 215 21.36 10.55 -20.52
CA ALA A 215 20.42 11.31 -21.34
C ALA A 215 19.93 12.59 -20.64
N ALA A 216 19.73 12.56 -19.31
CA ALA A 216 19.35 13.75 -18.51
C ALA A 216 20.38 14.89 -18.60
N ARG A 217 21.65 14.59 -18.92
CA ARG A 217 22.73 15.59 -19.06
C ARG A 217 22.66 16.38 -20.37
N LEU A 218 21.91 15.93 -21.35
CA LEU A 218 21.71 16.66 -22.60
C LEU A 218 21.00 18.00 -22.41
N ARG A 219 20.46 18.27 -21.23
CA ARG A 219 19.98 19.61 -20.84
C ARG A 219 21.10 20.64 -20.80
N VAL A 220 22.36 20.23 -20.56
CA VAL A 220 23.52 21.09 -20.36
C VAL A 220 24.64 20.79 -21.30
N LEU A 221 24.79 19.54 -21.79
CA LEU A 221 25.88 19.10 -22.66
C LEU A 221 25.36 18.75 -24.04
N ALA A 222 26.14 19.02 -25.08
CA ALA A 222 25.93 18.46 -26.40
C ALA A 222 26.29 16.96 -26.44
N VAL A 223 25.77 16.20 -27.42
CA VAL A 223 26.01 14.75 -27.53
C VAL A 223 27.52 14.42 -27.62
N ASP A 224 28.30 15.23 -28.35
CA ASP A 224 29.75 15.04 -28.48
C ASP A 224 30.50 15.31 -27.18
N GLU A 225 30.07 16.31 -26.42
CA GLU A 225 30.63 16.65 -25.10
C GLU A 225 30.31 15.54 -24.10
N LEU A 226 29.09 15.03 -24.14
CA LEU A 226 28.66 13.88 -23.33
C LEU A 226 29.51 12.65 -23.61
N TYR A 227 29.71 12.30 -24.89
CA TYR A 227 30.53 11.16 -25.29
C TYR A 227 31.99 11.34 -24.85
N THR A 228 32.56 12.52 -25.03
CA THR A 228 33.95 12.82 -24.64
C THR A 228 34.13 12.71 -23.12
N SER A 229 33.20 13.28 -22.36
CA SER A 229 33.24 13.25 -20.89
C SER A 229 33.16 11.82 -20.32
N LEU A 230 32.29 10.99 -20.88
CA LEU A 230 32.18 9.57 -20.54
C LEU A 230 33.47 8.81 -20.92
N SER A 231 34.01 9.02 -22.11
CA SER A 231 35.21 8.34 -22.62
C SER A 231 36.43 8.59 -21.73
N HIS A 232 36.65 9.81 -21.28
CA HIS A 232 37.77 10.15 -20.37
C HIS A 232 37.69 9.40 -19.04
N ARG A 233 36.51 9.25 -18.45
CA ARG A 233 36.33 8.58 -17.15
C ARG A 233 36.45 7.07 -17.26
N PHE A 234 35.88 6.46 -18.27
CA PHE A 234 35.97 5.01 -18.48
C PHE A 234 37.41 4.56 -18.80
N THR A 235 38.21 5.39 -19.47
CA THR A 235 39.62 5.10 -19.72
C THR A 235 40.44 5.05 -18.43
N LEU A 236 40.13 5.87 -17.43
CA LEU A 236 40.80 5.86 -16.12
C LEU A 236 40.48 4.64 -15.26
N LEU A 237 39.35 3.96 -15.51
CA LEU A 237 38.86 2.85 -14.69
C LEU A 237 39.17 1.47 -15.29
N THR A 238 39.56 1.37 -16.56
CA THR A 238 39.80 0.09 -17.26
C THR A 238 41.18 -0.54 -17.02
N GLY A 239 41.95 -0.09 -16.05
CA GLY A 239 43.29 -0.65 -15.68
C GLY A 239 43.31 -2.00 -14.96
N GLY A 240 42.20 -2.73 -14.83
CA GLY A 240 42.11 -4.02 -14.09
C GLY A 240 41.09 -5.00 -14.66
N SER A 241 41.54 -6.25 -14.75
CA SER A 241 40.87 -7.54 -14.97
C SER A 241 39.40 -7.64 -15.40
N ARG A 242 39.16 -8.35 -16.49
CA ARG A 242 37.87 -8.59 -17.18
C ARG A 242 37.08 -9.74 -16.54
N THR A 243 36.06 -9.43 -15.73
CA THR A 243 35.04 -10.39 -15.28
C THR A 243 33.74 -9.64 -14.92
N VAL A 244 32.71 -10.35 -14.41
CA VAL A 244 31.39 -9.86 -13.95
C VAL A 244 31.43 -8.57 -13.10
N ALA A 245 32.60 -8.25 -12.51
CA ALA A 245 32.90 -7.01 -11.81
C ALA A 245 32.81 -5.73 -12.70
N GLU A 246 33.00 -5.83 -14.03
CA GLU A 246 33.03 -4.67 -14.94
C GLU A 246 31.69 -3.92 -14.99
N ARG A 247 30.55 -4.65 -14.97
CA ARG A 247 29.21 -4.02 -15.05
C ARG A 247 28.84 -3.26 -13.78
N HIS A 248 29.29 -3.72 -12.61
CA HIS A 248 29.15 -2.95 -11.36
C HIS A 248 30.03 -1.71 -11.38
N GLN A 249 31.21 -1.79 -12.00
CA GLN A 249 32.11 -0.66 -12.17
C GLN A 249 31.52 0.39 -13.09
N THR A 250 30.90 0.00 -14.22
CA THR A 250 30.26 0.91 -15.16
C THR A 250 29.09 1.68 -14.54
N LEU A 251 28.20 1.01 -13.79
CA LEU A 251 27.12 1.69 -13.10
C LEU A 251 27.65 2.63 -12.02
N ARG A 252 28.60 2.15 -11.20
CA ARG A 252 29.23 2.98 -10.16
C ARG A 252 29.92 4.19 -10.76
N ALA A 253 30.68 4.02 -11.85
CA ALA A 253 31.33 5.12 -12.58
C ALA A 253 30.31 6.16 -13.09
N THR A 254 29.18 5.69 -13.61
CA THR A 254 28.10 6.58 -14.09
C THR A 254 27.45 7.35 -12.94
N VAL A 255 27.22 6.71 -11.79
CA VAL A 255 26.67 7.36 -10.60
C VAL A 255 27.68 8.32 -9.97
N ASP A 256 28.98 7.92 -9.86
CA ASP A 256 30.08 8.79 -9.46
C ASP A 256 30.14 10.06 -10.34
N TRP A 257 30.08 9.87 -11.66
CA TRP A 257 30.06 10.98 -12.59
C TRP A 257 28.83 11.89 -12.42
N SER A 258 27.67 11.31 -12.21
CA SER A 258 26.44 12.07 -11.94
C SER A 258 26.57 12.87 -10.63
N PHE A 259 27.19 12.32 -9.60
CA PHE A 259 27.44 12.98 -8.33
C PHE A 259 28.40 14.16 -8.49
N ASP A 260 29.53 13.96 -9.22
CA ASP A 260 30.53 15.01 -9.44
C ASP A 260 30.02 16.17 -10.31
N LEU A 261 28.99 15.94 -11.13
CA LEU A 261 28.31 16.99 -11.90
C LEU A 261 27.23 17.73 -11.10
N CYS A 262 26.96 17.30 -9.88
CA CYS A 262 26.11 18.03 -8.96
C CYS A 262 26.87 19.17 -8.29
N THR A 263 26.18 20.25 -7.94
CA THR A 263 26.74 21.30 -7.08
C THR A 263 27.03 20.76 -5.69
N SER A 264 27.82 21.47 -4.88
CA SER A 264 28.07 21.09 -3.48
C SER A 264 26.80 20.87 -2.67
N ASP A 265 25.81 21.74 -2.90
CA ASP A 265 24.51 21.68 -2.19
C ASP A 265 23.68 20.49 -2.65
N GLU A 266 23.66 20.20 -3.96
CA GLU A 266 23.02 19.01 -4.51
C GLU A 266 23.69 17.72 -4.02
N GLN A 267 25.02 17.65 -3.93
CA GLN A 267 25.76 16.50 -3.39
C GLN A 267 25.43 16.29 -1.91
N THR A 268 25.36 17.36 -1.14
CA THR A 268 25.00 17.33 0.27
C THR A 268 23.56 16.85 0.46
N LEU A 269 22.61 17.44 -0.28
CA LEU A 269 21.21 17.03 -0.20
C LEU A 269 21.01 15.58 -0.65
N TRP A 270 21.65 15.13 -1.73
CA TRP A 270 21.61 13.73 -2.17
C TRP A 270 22.09 12.80 -1.08
N SER A 271 23.25 13.08 -0.47
CA SER A 271 23.82 12.26 0.59
C SER A 271 22.90 12.21 1.82
N ARG A 272 22.37 13.36 2.27
CA ARG A 272 21.46 13.44 3.42
C ARG A 272 20.10 12.78 3.15
N ALA A 273 19.54 12.95 1.94
CA ALA A 273 18.27 12.33 1.54
C ALA A 273 18.33 10.78 1.47
N SER A 274 19.52 10.19 1.50
CA SER A 274 19.68 8.73 1.58
C SER A 274 19.17 8.13 2.90
N ALA A 275 18.93 8.96 3.93
CA ALA A 275 18.34 8.54 5.20
C ALA A 275 16.85 8.18 5.09
N PHE A 276 16.15 8.73 4.08
CA PHE A 276 14.74 8.40 3.88
C PHE A 276 14.54 6.99 3.32
N ALA A 277 13.53 6.32 3.85
CA ALA A 277 13.05 5.04 3.34
C ALA A 277 11.75 5.25 2.53
N GLY A 278 11.81 4.99 1.23
CA GLY A 278 10.66 5.21 0.35
C GLY A 278 10.61 6.62 -0.21
N THR A 279 9.53 7.35 0.06
CA THR A 279 9.34 8.72 -0.41
C THR A 279 9.42 9.73 0.74
N PHE A 280 9.67 11.00 0.41
CA PHE A 280 9.63 12.13 1.34
C PHE A 280 9.02 13.36 0.66
N ASP A 281 8.48 14.28 1.44
CA ASP A 281 7.97 15.56 0.98
C ASP A 281 8.99 16.69 1.23
N LEU A 282 8.62 17.92 0.84
CA LEU A 282 9.50 19.10 1.04
C LEU A 282 9.76 19.35 2.53
N GLU A 283 8.73 19.23 3.39
CA GLU A 283 8.86 19.39 4.85
C GLU A 283 9.89 18.41 5.45
N GLY A 284 9.84 17.14 5.03
CA GLY A 284 10.82 16.14 5.42
C GLY A 284 12.23 16.48 4.94
N ALA A 285 12.36 16.95 3.68
CA ALA A 285 13.64 17.36 3.13
C ALA A 285 14.23 18.55 3.88
N GLU A 286 13.44 19.58 4.22
CA GLU A 286 13.86 20.73 5.02
C GLU A 286 14.36 20.29 6.41
N ALA A 287 13.59 19.42 7.08
CA ALA A 287 13.93 18.97 8.42
C ALA A 287 15.18 18.08 8.50
N VAL A 288 15.40 17.22 7.50
CA VAL A 288 16.47 16.21 7.52
C VAL A 288 17.72 16.66 6.74
N CYS A 289 17.51 17.27 5.56
CA CYS A 289 18.60 17.64 4.66
C CYS A 289 19.06 19.07 4.87
N GLY A 290 18.23 19.97 5.40
CA GLY A 290 18.59 21.35 5.71
C GLY A 290 19.62 21.46 6.84
N ASP A 291 20.19 22.65 6.97
CA ASP A 291 21.02 23.07 8.11
C ASP A 291 20.67 24.52 8.48
N ASP A 292 21.36 25.07 9.48
CA ASP A 292 21.08 26.43 10.03
C ASP A 292 21.23 27.55 9.00
N THR A 293 21.85 27.26 7.85
CA THR A 293 22.09 28.22 6.76
C THR A 293 21.14 28.01 5.57
N SER A 294 20.40 26.91 5.54
CA SER A 294 19.54 26.54 4.44
C SER A 294 18.17 27.22 4.55
N SER A 295 17.74 27.94 3.51
CA SER A 295 16.35 28.41 3.43
C SER A 295 15.44 27.37 2.74
N PRO A 296 14.12 27.39 3.00
CA PRO A 296 13.16 26.51 2.28
C PRO A 296 13.27 26.66 0.76
N GLU A 297 13.48 27.86 0.26
CA GLU A 297 13.65 28.15 -1.16
C GLU A 297 14.91 27.46 -1.72
N SER A 298 16.03 27.49 -0.97
CA SER A 298 17.29 26.85 -1.41
C SER A 298 17.18 25.33 -1.43
N ILE A 299 16.46 24.73 -0.49
CA ILE A 299 16.17 23.29 -0.48
C ILE A 299 15.32 22.91 -1.70
N LEU A 300 14.27 23.70 -2.00
CA LEU A 300 13.42 23.46 -3.16
C LEU A 300 14.18 23.57 -4.49
N GLU A 301 15.06 24.58 -4.62
CA GLU A 301 15.93 24.73 -5.80
C GLU A 301 16.87 23.53 -5.95
N THR A 302 17.48 23.08 -4.86
CA THR A 302 18.39 21.93 -4.85
C THR A 302 17.67 20.65 -5.20
N ILE A 303 16.46 20.40 -4.65
CA ILE A 303 15.60 19.27 -5.03
C ILE A 303 15.25 19.33 -6.52
N THR A 304 14.91 20.52 -7.03
CA THR A 304 14.60 20.71 -8.45
C THR A 304 15.79 20.33 -9.32
N GLY A 305 17.00 20.77 -8.93
CA GLY A 305 18.24 20.38 -9.61
C GLY A 305 18.48 18.86 -9.61
N LEU A 306 18.19 18.17 -8.50
CA LEU A 306 18.31 16.71 -8.43
C LEU A 306 17.22 15.97 -9.22
N VAL A 307 16.00 16.50 -9.29
CA VAL A 307 14.93 15.97 -10.15
C VAL A 307 15.32 16.13 -11.63
N ASP A 308 15.80 17.29 -12.00
CA ASP A 308 16.28 17.58 -13.36
C ASP A 308 17.43 16.65 -13.79
N LYS A 309 18.23 16.18 -12.84
CA LYS A 309 19.35 15.27 -13.06
C LYS A 309 18.94 13.77 -12.94
N SER A 310 17.65 13.49 -12.76
CA SER A 310 17.10 12.13 -12.58
C SER A 310 17.66 11.37 -11.36
N ILE A 311 18.15 12.09 -10.36
CA ILE A 311 18.57 11.55 -9.07
C ILE A 311 17.36 11.32 -8.17
N LEU A 312 16.43 12.27 -8.19
CA LEU A 312 15.13 12.17 -7.55
C LEU A 312 14.02 12.04 -8.60
N ALA A 313 13.06 11.17 -8.33
CA ALA A 313 11.81 11.10 -9.08
C ALA A 313 10.72 11.86 -8.33
N ARG A 314 10.01 12.77 -9.03
CA ARG A 314 8.82 13.43 -8.51
C ARG A 314 7.64 12.48 -8.63
N GLU A 315 6.94 12.26 -7.54
CA GLU A 315 5.68 11.52 -7.48
C GLU A 315 4.57 12.45 -6.97
N GLU A 316 3.33 12.15 -7.33
CA GLU A 316 2.17 12.84 -6.81
C GLU A 316 1.27 11.81 -6.14
N ASP A 317 1.13 11.92 -4.83
CA ASP A 317 0.30 11.04 -4.02
C ASP A 317 -0.71 11.88 -3.24
N THR A 318 -2.01 11.53 -3.37
CA THR A 318 -3.11 12.19 -2.65
C THR A 318 -3.09 13.73 -2.69
N GLY A 319 -2.64 14.30 -3.84
CA GLY A 319 -2.56 15.77 -4.04
C GLY A 319 -1.34 16.43 -3.41
N ARG A 320 -0.37 15.68 -2.90
CA ARG A 320 0.92 16.18 -2.42
C ARG A 320 2.05 15.72 -3.32
N VAL A 321 3.01 16.61 -3.53
CA VAL A 321 4.26 16.29 -4.25
C VAL A 321 5.19 15.58 -3.28
N ARG A 322 5.70 14.43 -3.72
CA ARG A 322 6.70 13.63 -2.99
C ARG A 322 7.88 13.33 -3.89
N PHE A 323 9.00 13.02 -3.29
CA PHE A 323 10.25 12.70 -3.98
C PHE A 323 10.69 11.30 -3.60
N ARG A 324 11.14 10.54 -4.59
CA ARG A 324 11.68 9.18 -4.41
C ARG A 324 13.10 9.11 -4.95
N MET A 325 13.98 8.48 -4.22
CA MET A 325 15.31 8.10 -4.67
C MET A 325 15.33 6.62 -5.01
N LEU A 326 15.89 6.26 -6.18
CA LEU A 326 16.07 4.84 -6.51
C LEU A 326 17.08 4.21 -5.54
N GLU A 327 16.85 2.94 -5.16
CA GLU A 327 17.65 2.26 -4.15
C GLU A 327 19.16 2.29 -4.43
N THR A 328 19.58 2.00 -5.66
CA THR A 328 20.99 2.07 -6.04
C THR A 328 21.61 3.47 -5.89
N ILE A 329 20.80 4.51 -6.11
CA ILE A 329 21.21 5.93 -5.96
C ILE A 329 21.23 6.28 -4.46
N ARG A 330 20.31 5.76 -3.68
CA ARG A 330 20.23 5.92 -2.22
C ARG A 330 21.43 5.26 -1.52
N GLU A 331 21.71 3.98 -1.84
CA GLU A 331 22.90 3.25 -1.35
C GLU A 331 24.20 4.04 -1.64
N TYR A 332 24.29 4.61 -2.84
CA TYR A 332 25.44 5.43 -3.22
C TYR A 332 25.53 6.70 -2.36
N GLY A 333 24.44 7.44 -2.19
CA GLY A 333 24.38 8.65 -1.35
C GLY A 333 24.78 8.36 0.10
N GLU A 334 24.36 7.21 0.65
CA GLU A 334 24.75 6.76 1.99
C GLU A 334 26.29 6.57 2.11
N THR A 335 26.95 6.05 1.05
CA THR A 335 28.42 5.91 1.04
C THR A 335 29.19 7.23 1.02
N LYS A 336 28.50 8.35 0.72
CA LYS A 336 29.12 9.70 0.71
C LYS A 336 28.99 10.42 2.06
N LEU A 337 28.19 9.89 2.98
CA LEU A 337 28.17 10.37 4.36
C LEU A 337 29.39 9.85 5.11
N ASP A 338 30.02 10.71 5.90
CA ASP A 338 31.10 10.32 6.81
C ASP A 338 30.50 9.41 7.91
N PRO A 339 30.98 8.15 8.03
CA PRO A 339 30.45 7.19 9.01
C PRO A 339 30.51 7.68 10.46
N ASP A 340 31.53 8.48 10.80
CA ASP A 340 31.82 8.87 12.18
C ASP A 340 31.07 10.17 12.61
N SER A 341 30.59 10.97 11.67
CA SER A 341 29.98 12.28 12.00
C SER A 341 28.66 12.52 11.27
N SER A 342 28.70 12.72 9.95
CA SER A 342 27.51 13.17 9.20
C SER A 342 26.42 12.12 9.08
N CYS A 343 26.76 10.83 9.09
CA CYS A 343 25.79 9.74 9.03
C CYS A 343 24.92 9.72 10.31
N ALA A 344 25.56 9.81 11.49
CA ALA A 344 24.84 9.83 12.77
C ALA A 344 23.96 11.08 12.89
N GLU A 345 24.47 12.26 12.48
CA GLU A 345 23.73 13.51 12.52
C GLU A 345 22.48 13.47 11.64
N VAL A 346 22.60 13.00 10.41
CA VAL A 346 21.44 12.89 9.48
C VAL A 346 20.40 11.93 10.00
N ARG A 347 20.81 10.76 10.54
CA ARG A 347 19.89 9.80 11.16
C ARG A 347 19.20 10.37 12.40
N GLN A 348 19.91 11.19 13.20
CA GLN A 348 19.31 11.86 14.33
C GLN A 348 18.28 12.91 13.92
N ARG A 349 18.55 13.70 12.87
CA ARG A 349 17.57 14.64 12.29
C ARG A 349 16.35 13.91 11.74
N HIS A 350 16.55 12.79 11.06
CA HIS A 350 15.46 11.94 10.57
C HIS A 350 14.60 11.40 11.72
N LEU A 351 15.21 10.91 12.80
CA LEU A 351 14.50 10.47 14.00
C LEU A 351 13.72 11.63 14.63
N ALA A 352 14.33 12.80 14.80
CA ALA A 352 13.70 13.99 15.37
C ALA A 352 12.49 14.44 14.53
N TRP A 353 12.62 14.43 13.19
CA TRP A 353 11.51 14.71 12.28
C TRP A 353 10.35 13.72 12.45
N CYS A 354 10.64 12.41 12.51
CA CYS A 354 9.64 11.37 12.73
C CYS A 354 8.91 11.54 14.08
N VAL A 355 9.65 11.84 15.15
CA VAL A 355 9.08 12.11 16.48
C VAL A 355 8.16 13.32 16.42
N GLY A 356 8.64 14.45 15.84
CA GLY A 356 7.84 15.66 15.70
C GLY A 356 6.57 15.45 14.84
N LEU A 357 6.66 14.60 13.81
CA LEU A 357 5.50 14.24 12.99
C LEU A 357 4.42 13.51 13.81
N VAL A 358 4.83 12.49 14.58
CA VAL A 358 3.91 11.70 15.41
C VAL A 358 3.33 12.53 16.55
N GLU A 359 4.13 13.41 17.18
CA GLU A 359 3.67 14.31 18.24
C GLU A 359 2.65 15.34 17.74
N ARG A 360 2.86 15.93 16.56
CA ARG A 360 1.86 16.82 15.94
C ARG A 360 0.58 16.06 15.61
N ALA A 361 0.71 14.85 15.05
CA ALA A 361 -0.44 14.00 14.82
C ALA A 361 -1.21 13.71 16.12
N ALA A 362 -0.52 13.42 17.23
CA ALA A 362 -1.15 13.17 18.52
C ALA A 362 -1.88 14.40 19.07
N GLN A 363 -1.33 15.60 18.88
CA GLN A 363 -1.98 16.85 19.32
C GLN A 363 -3.25 17.16 18.51
N GLU A 364 -3.27 16.83 17.24
CA GLU A 364 -4.39 17.15 16.33
C GLU A 364 -5.33 15.96 16.11
N TRP A 365 -5.02 14.79 16.69
CA TRP A 365 -5.78 13.56 16.44
C TRP A 365 -7.24 13.68 16.87
N PHE A 366 -7.52 14.27 18.04
CA PHE A 366 -8.88 14.46 18.50
C PHE A 366 -9.51 15.72 17.91
N GLY A 367 -9.65 15.72 16.58
CA GLY A 367 -10.10 16.88 15.80
C GLY A 367 -10.41 16.54 14.33
N PRO A 368 -10.63 17.58 13.51
CA PRO A 368 -11.04 17.42 12.11
C PRO A 368 -9.94 16.86 11.19
N ALA A 369 -8.68 16.83 11.65
CA ALA A 369 -7.54 16.44 10.82
C ALA A 369 -7.27 14.93 10.76
N GLN A 370 -8.10 14.09 11.38
CA GLN A 370 -7.87 12.64 11.52
C GLN A 370 -7.62 11.93 10.17
N GLU A 371 -8.43 12.22 9.15
CA GLU A 371 -8.26 11.64 7.82
C GLU A 371 -6.91 12.03 7.20
N THR A 372 -6.57 13.31 7.27
CA THR A 372 -5.30 13.83 6.75
C THR A 372 -4.11 13.17 7.44
N TRP A 373 -4.16 13.03 8.76
CA TRP A 373 -3.10 12.37 9.54
C TRP A 373 -3.02 10.88 9.25
N CYS A 374 -4.15 10.18 9.12
CA CYS A 374 -4.16 8.76 8.74
C CYS A 374 -3.46 8.52 7.40
N VAL A 375 -3.78 9.31 6.39
CA VAL A 375 -3.14 9.21 5.06
C VAL A 375 -1.65 9.53 5.18
N ARG A 376 -1.28 10.62 5.86
CA ARG A 376 0.10 11.04 6.00
C ARG A 376 0.95 10.01 6.76
N LEU A 377 0.49 9.53 7.91
CA LEU A 377 1.21 8.55 8.70
C LEU A 377 1.44 7.24 7.93
N ARG A 378 0.44 6.77 7.17
CA ARG A 378 0.60 5.58 6.31
C ARG A 378 1.68 5.78 5.24
N THR A 379 1.72 6.95 4.63
CA THR A 379 2.74 7.26 3.63
C THR A 379 4.14 7.33 4.26
N GLU A 380 4.25 7.79 5.51
CA GLU A 380 5.51 7.88 6.25
C GLU A 380 5.91 6.59 7.00
N TYR A 381 5.11 5.54 6.96
CA TYR A 381 5.41 4.28 7.65
C TYR A 381 6.83 3.73 7.39
N PRO A 382 7.36 3.73 6.15
CA PRO A 382 8.73 3.30 5.91
C PRO A 382 9.77 4.13 6.69
N ASN A 383 9.55 5.45 6.77
CA ASN A 383 10.43 6.36 7.52
C ASN A 383 10.30 6.13 9.03
N LEU A 384 9.08 5.93 9.55
CA LEU A 384 8.83 5.63 10.95
C LEU A 384 9.50 4.31 11.40
N ARG A 385 9.47 3.27 10.55
CA ARG A 385 10.17 2.01 10.80
C ARG A 385 11.69 2.18 10.93
N VAL A 386 12.29 2.93 10.01
CA VAL A 386 13.73 3.22 10.07
C VAL A 386 14.08 4.02 11.31
N ALA A 387 13.25 4.99 11.69
CA ALA A 387 13.44 5.79 12.90
C ALA A 387 13.34 4.93 14.18
N LEU A 388 12.35 4.05 14.28
CA LEU A 388 12.19 3.11 15.40
C LEU A 388 13.37 2.14 15.47
N GLU A 389 13.78 1.56 14.35
CA GLU A 389 14.92 0.64 14.31
C GLU A 389 16.21 1.32 14.77
N TYR A 390 16.52 2.51 14.22
CA TYR A 390 17.68 3.29 14.60
C TYR A 390 17.68 3.63 16.11
N CYS A 391 16.52 4.09 16.59
CA CYS A 391 16.35 4.47 17.99
C CYS A 391 16.55 3.28 18.95
N LEU A 392 15.95 2.13 18.66
CA LEU A 392 15.93 1.00 19.56
C LEU A 392 17.18 0.11 19.47
N SER A 393 17.79 -0.01 18.29
CA SER A 393 18.93 -0.91 18.05
C SER A 393 20.27 -0.20 18.20
N GLU A 394 20.46 0.95 17.59
CA GLU A 394 21.74 1.67 17.57
C GLU A 394 21.89 2.64 18.75
N LEU A 395 20.92 3.53 18.95
CA LEU A 395 20.97 4.50 20.06
C LEU A 395 20.62 3.88 21.42
N ARG A 396 19.82 2.82 21.43
CA ARG A 396 19.21 2.24 22.65
C ARG A 396 18.47 3.27 23.51
N ASP A 397 17.90 4.28 22.85
CA ASP A 397 17.09 5.31 23.49
C ASP A 397 15.64 4.84 23.61
N HIS A 398 15.36 4.08 24.67
CA HIS A 398 14.04 3.54 24.94
C HIS A 398 12.98 4.63 25.15
N GLN A 399 13.33 5.80 25.70
CA GLN A 399 12.37 6.88 25.94
C GLN A 399 11.84 7.46 24.63
N THR A 400 12.74 7.76 23.68
CA THR A 400 12.34 8.23 22.34
C THR A 400 11.61 7.14 21.55
N GLY A 401 12.05 5.86 21.65
CA GLY A 401 11.35 4.73 21.05
C GLY A 401 9.92 4.56 21.58
N LEU A 402 9.73 4.69 22.89
CA LEU A 402 8.40 4.66 23.51
C LEU A 402 7.55 5.84 23.05
N ARG A 403 8.09 7.08 23.01
CA ARG A 403 7.36 8.26 22.50
C ARG A 403 6.87 8.06 21.08
N LEU A 404 7.71 7.50 20.22
CA LEU A 404 7.38 7.26 18.82
C LEU A 404 6.32 6.16 18.64
N ALA A 405 6.34 5.11 19.49
CA ALA A 405 5.47 3.96 19.39
C ALA A 405 4.18 4.05 20.22
N SER A 406 4.10 4.96 21.22
CA SER A 406 2.97 5.01 22.18
C SER A 406 1.63 5.52 21.62
N PRO A 407 1.54 6.40 20.61
CA PRO A 407 0.24 6.87 20.15
C PRO A 407 -0.61 5.74 19.56
N TYR A 408 -1.66 5.36 20.26
CA TYR A 408 -2.47 4.17 19.95
C TYR A 408 -3.14 4.24 18.57
N PHE A 409 -3.55 5.43 18.14
CA PHE A 409 -4.18 5.64 16.84
C PHE A 409 -3.24 5.27 15.66
N LEU A 410 -1.93 5.38 15.89
CA LEU A 410 -0.92 4.98 14.89
C LEU A 410 -1.12 3.51 14.49
N TRP A 411 -1.51 2.66 15.42
CA TRP A 411 -1.68 1.22 15.25
C TRP A 411 -3.13 0.80 15.01
N MET A 412 -4.07 1.44 15.72
CA MET A 412 -5.49 1.07 15.69
C MET A 412 -6.23 1.63 14.47
N ALA A 413 -5.96 2.88 14.10
CA ALA A 413 -6.67 3.58 13.03
C ALA A 413 -5.85 3.73 11.75
N CYS A 414 -4.53 3.85 11.84
CA CYS A 414 -3.66 4.15 10.71
C CYS A 414 -2.82 2.95 10.25
N GLY A 415 -2.56 1.95 11.11
CA GLY A 415 -1.58 0.92 10.89
C GLY A 415 -2.01 -0.51 11.20
N SER A 416 -1.06 -1.28 11.72
CA SER A 416 -1.20 -2.69 12.07
C SER A 416 -1.01 -2.90 13.58
N LEU A 417 -1.96 -3.59 14.21
CA LEU A 417 -1.91 -3.96 15.62
C LEU A 417 -0.67 -4.80 15.96
N ALA A 418 -0.34 -5.75 15.10
CA ALA A 418 0.79 -6.64 15.32
C ALA A 418 2.14 -5.92 15.22
N GLU A 419 2.25 -4.93 14.34
CA GLU A 419 3.45 -4.09 14.25
C GLU A 419 3.55 -3.17 15.49
N GLY A 420 2.45 -2.57 15.92
CA GLY A 420 2.40 -1.80 17.15
C GLY A 420 2.88 -2.61 18.35
N ARG A 421 2.37 -3.83 18.50
CA ARG A 421 2.79 -4.76 19.54
C ARG A 421 4.29 -5.04 19.48
N TYR A 422 4.82 -5.33 18.29
CA TYR A 422 6.24 -5.61 18.08
C TYR A 422 7.15 -4.46 18.53
N TRP A 423 6.86 -3.23 18.11
CA TRP A 423 7.68 -2.08 18.45
C TRP A 423 7.58 -1.71 19.94
N LEU A 424 6.36 -1.78 20.50
CA LEU A 424 6.13 -1.51 21.93
C LEU A 424 6.80 -2.55 22.82
N ASP A 425 6.71 -3.84 22.51
CA ASP A 425 7.37 -4.91 23.26
C ASP A 425 8.90 -4.71 23.25
N ARG A 426 9.50 -4.39 22.09
CA ARG A 426 10.93 -4.09 22.01
C ARG A 426 11.33 -2.87 22.84
N ALA A 427 10.60 -1.78 22.73
CA ALA A 427 10.89 -0.55 23.46
C ALA A 427 10.73 -0.72 24.97
N LEU A 428 9.68 -1.41 25.42
CA LEU A 428 9.43 -1.69 26.83
C LEU A 428 10.48 -2.63 27.44
N ALA A 429 11.03 -3.56 26.66
CA ALA A 429 12.05 -4.50 27.11
C ALA A 429 13.43 -3.85 27.35
N LEU A 430 13.72 -2.67 26.77
CA LEU A 430 15.02 -2.00 26.91
C LEU A 430 15.26 -1.42 28.32
N SER A 431 14.20 -1.03 29.03
CA SER A 431 14.30 -0.49 30.39
C SER A 431 12.98 -0.63 31.12
N SER A 432 13.05 -0.95 32.41
CA SER A 432 11.92 -0.97 33.32
C SER A 432 11.76 0.33 34.12
N THR A 433 12.57 1.36 33.85
CA THR A 433 12.54 2.63 34.59
C THR A 433 11.16 3.30 34.46
N PRO A 434 10.48 3.61 35.56
CA PRO A 434 9.20 4.29 35.54
C PRO A 434 9.29 5.66 34.86
N SER A 435 8.39 5.92 33.95
CA SER A 435 8.24 7.23 33.29
C SER A 435 6.82 7.40 32.75
N ILE A 436 6.39 8.64 32.53
CA ILE A 436 5.08 8.94 31.92
C ILE A 436 4.93 8.23 30.58
N VAL A 437 5.96 8.28 29.76
CA VAL A 437 5.96 7.66 28.43
C VAL A 437 5.86 6.13 28.52
N ARG A 438 6.52 5.51 29.54
CA ARG A 438 6.37 4.07 29.79
C ARG A 438 4.92 3.72 30.16
N GLY A 439 4.29 4.53 31.01
CA GLY A 439 2.87 4.35 31.37
C GLY A 439 1.96 4.40 30.14
N GLN A 440 2.18 5.36 29.24
CA GLN A 440 1.43 5.49 27.98
C GLN A 440 1.66 4.29 27.06
N ALA A 441 2.91 3.85 26.91
CA ALA A 441 3.26 2.69 26.09
C ALA A 441 2.62 1.39 26.61
N LEU A 442 2.62 1.18 27.95
CA LEU A 442 1.96 0.04 28.59
C LEU A 442 0.45 0.07 28.35
N TRP A 443 -0.17 1.25 28.46
CA TRP A 443 -1.59 1.42 28.15
C TRP A 443 -1.90 1.05 26.70
N THR A 444 -1.15 1.60 25.73
CA THR A 444 -1.33 1.31 24.31
C THR A 444 -1.11 -0.18 24.01
N ASN A 445 -0.07 -0.77 24.57
CA ASN A 445 0.24 -2.19 24.35
C ASN A 445 -0.81 -3.12 24.98
N ALA A 446 -1.34 -2.76 26.16
CA ALA A 446 -2.46 -3.48 26.79
C ALA A 446 -3.74 -3.37 25.95
N PHE A 447 -4.01 -2.20 25.34
CA PHE A 447 -5.14 -1.99 24.46
C PHE A 447 -5.05 -2.90 23.21
N ILE A 448 -3.88 -2.93 22.58
CA ILE A 448 -3.61 -3.83 21.45
C ILE A 448 -3.77 -5.30 21.87
N ALA A 449 -3.21 -5.70 23.01
CA ALA A 449 -3.30 -7.06 23.52
C ALA A 449 -4.75 -7.49 23.79
N ASN A 450 -5.55 -6.63 24.39
CA ASN A 450 -6.99 -6.85 24.58
C ASN A 450 -7.70 -7.09 23.25
N THR A 451 -7.45 -6.25 22.25
CA THR A 451 -8.04 -6.38 20.92
C THR A 451 -7.61 -7.66 20.20
N GLN A 452 -6.38 -8.14 20.46
CA GLN A 452 -5.86 -9.40 19.93
C GLN A 452 -6.35 -10.64 20.72
N GLY A 453 -7.01 -10.45 21.86
CA GLY A 453 -7.47 -11.54 22.73
C GLY A 453 -6.36 -12.13 23.63
N ASP A 454 -5.19 -11.49 23.73
CA ASP A 454 -4.10 -11.85 24.65
C ASP A 454 -4.32 -11.21 26.02
N LEU A 455 -5.37 -11.71 26.70
CA LEU A 455 -5.89 -11.10 27.92
C LEU A 455 -4.93 -11.21 29.11
N ASP A 456 -4.07 -12.23 29.14
CA ASP A 456 -3.08 -12.40 30.21
C ASP A 456 -1.95 -11.38 30.08
N ALA A 457 -1.46 -11.13 28.88
CA ALA A 457 -0.50 -10.07 28.63
C ALA A 457 -1.11 -8.68 28.90
N ALA A 458 -2.36 -8.44 28.46
CA ALA A 458 -3.07 -7.19 28.74
C ALA A 458 -3.21 -6.93 30.25
N GLU A 459 -3.58 -7.94 31.03
CA GLU A 459 -3.66 -7.84 32.50
C GLU A 459 -2.31 -7.48 33.11
N ALA A 460 -1.23 -8.17 32.72
CA ALA A 460 0.11 -7.92 33.23
C ALA A 460 0.58 -6.48 32.91
N MET A 461 0.37 -6.01 31.68
CA MET A 461 0.71 -4.65 31.28
C MET A 461 -0.15 -3.60 31.97
N GLY A 462 -1.44 -3.85 32.17
CA GLY A 462 -2.33 -2.97 32.93
C GLY A 462 -1.92 -2.84 34.38
N GLN A 463 -1.50 -3.93 35.03
CA GLN A 463 -0.97 -3.93 36.38
C GLN A 463 0.36 -3.17 36.49
N GLU A 464 1.27 -3.38 35.54
CA GLU A 464 2.53 -2.64 35.49
C GLU A 464 2.29 -1.15 35.23
N CYS A 465 1.39 -0.77 34.34
CA CYS A 465 0.98 0.61 34.11
C CYS A 465 0.50 1.27 35.39
N ARG A 466 -0.34 0.57 36.18
CA ARG A 466 -0.83 1.06 37.46
C ARG A 466 0.31 1.23 38.49
N ALA A 467 1.25 0.29 38.52
CA ALA A 467 2.42 0.40 39.40
C ALA A 467 3.27 1.62 39.04
N VAL A 468 3.55 1.84 37.76
CA VAL A 468 4.26 3.03 37.25
C VAL A 468 3.54 4.31 37.63
N GLY A 469 2.22 4.41 37.41
CA GLY A 469 1.44 5.59 37.82
C GLY A 469 1.45 5.84 39.31
N THR A 470 1.42 4.78 40.13
CA THR A 470 1.49 4.87 41.58
C THR A 470 2.87 5.35 42.03
N GLU A 471 3.95 4.83 41.47
CA GLU A 471 5.33 5.23 41.81
C GLU A 471 5.61 6.69 41.43
N LEU A 472 5.09 7.13 40.29
CA LEU A 472 5.21 8.53 39.81
C LEU A 472 4.23 9.47 40.50
N ASN A 473 3.29 8.96 41.32
CA ASN A 473 2.18 9.72 41.89
C ASN A 473 1.34 10.44 40.79
N ASP A 474 1.18 9.79 39.63
CA ASP A 474 0.46 10.30 38.46
C ASP A 474 -0.92 9.65 38.37
N ARG A 475 -1.96 10.42 38.75
CA ARG A 475 -3.36 9.95 38.77
C ARG A 475 -3.89 9.67 37.34
N ALA A 476 -3.39 10.35 36.32
CA ALA A 476 -3.83 10.13 34.94
C ALA A 476 -3.38 8.75 34.45
N ILE A 477 -2.13 8.34 34.75
CA ILE A 477 -1.62 7.00 34.38
C ILE A 477 -2.36 5.91 35.20
N VAL A 478 -2.67 6.15 36.49
CA VAL A 478 -3.47 5.20 37.28
C VAL A 478 -4.87 5.03 36.70
N ALA A 479 -5.52 6.13 36.27
CA ALA A 479 -6.82 6.08 35.63
C ALA A 479 -6.75 5.32 34.29
N ALA A 480 -5.73 5.59 33.49
CA ALA A 480 -5.48 4.87 32.23
C ALA A 480 -5.27 3.36 32.47
N ALA A 481 -4.53 2.99 33.51
CA ALA A 481 -4.35 1.59 33.88
C ALA A 481 -5.66 0.92 34.33
N ASN A 482 -6.48 1.60 35.16
CA ASN A 482 -7.79 1.09 35.56
C ASN A 482 -8.75 0.92 34.36
N HIS A 483 -8.69 1.84 33.41
CA HIS A 483 -9.39 1.71 32.14
C HIS A 483 -9.02 0.40 31.42
N MET A 484 -7.74 0.14 31.17
CA MET A 484 -7.29 -1.07 30.46
C MET A 484 -7.56 -2.36 31.24
N LEU A 485 -7.41 -2.35 32.56
CA LEU A 485 -7.80 -3.48 33.41
C LEU A 485 -9.30 -3.72 33.33
N GLY A 486 -10.11 -2.66 33.30
CA GLY A 486 -11.56 -2.75 33.05
C GLY A 486 -11.88 -3.39 31.72
N CYS A 487 -11.20 -3.00 30.64
CA CYS A 487 -11.33 -3.61 29.32
C CYS A 487 -10.98 -5.11 29.37
N THR A 488 -9.87 -5.48 30.01
CA THR A 488 -9.48 -6.88 30.18
C THR A 488 -10.55 -7.69 30.91
N ARG A 489 -11.16 -7.13 31.97
CA ARG A 489 -12.30 -7.77 32.68
C ARG A 489 -13.51 -7.93 31.78
N LEU A 490 -13.82 -6.90 30.98
CA LEU A 490 -14.92 -6.95 30.03
C LEU A 490 -14.71 -8.06 29.00
N PHE A 491 -13.52 -8.16 28.41
CA PHE A 491 -13.18 -9.22 27.44
C PHE A 491 -13.18 -10.63 28.05
N ARG A 492 -12.95 -10.77 29.37
CA ARG A 492 -13.12 -12.04 30.09
C ARG A 492 -14.59 -12.39 30.41
N GLY A 493 -15.52 -11.47 30.13
CA GLY A 493 -16.95 -11.64 30.44
C GLY A 493 -17.30 -11.24 31.88
N GLU A 494 -16.40 -10.56 32.59
CA GLU A 494 -16.56 -10.08 33.97
C GLU A 494 -17.10 -8.64 33.98
N ALA A 495 -18.26 -8.41 33.32
CA ALA A 495 -18.79 -7.08 33.03
C ALA A 495 -19.04 -6.21 34.30
N VAL A 496 -19.40 -6.82 35.43
CA VAL A 496 -19.61 -6.07 36.69
C VAL A 496 -18.28 -5.50 37.19
N ALA A 497 -17.23 -6.31 37.26
CA ALA A 497 -15.89 -5.86 37.68
C ALA A 497 -15.31 -4.84 36.67
N ALA A 498 -15.63 -4.97 35.39
CA ALA A 498 -15.28 -3.99 34.40
C ALA A 498 -15.89 -2.61 34.64
N CYS A 499 -17.22 -2.57 34.97
CA CYS A 499 -17.90 -1.32 35.32
C CYS A 499 -17.21 -0.63 36.50
N GLU A 500 -16.90 -1.37 37.61
CA GLU A 500 -16.29 -0.79 38.80
C GLU A 500 -14.93 -0.12 38.51
N LEU A 501 -14.10 -0.75 37.68
CA LEU A 501 -12.79 -0.20 37.30
C LEU A 501 -12.92 1.00 36.39
N MET A 502 -13.81 0.92 35.39
CA MET A 502 -14.00 1.98 34.41
C MET A 502 -14.72 3.19 34.98
N GLU A 503 -15.70 3.01 35.90
CA GLU A 503 -16.36 4.11 36.62
C GLU A 503 -15.34 4.92 37.45
N ARG A 504 -14.44 4.25 38.17
CA ARG A 504 -13.34 4.92 38.90
C ARG A 504 -12.39 5.66 37.96
N ALA A 505 -12.02 5.04 36.86
CA ALA A 505 -11.16 5.68 35.85
C ALA A 505 -11.83 6.92 35.25
N LEU A 506 -13.15 6.86 34.99
CA LEU A 506 -13.93 7.99 34.52
C LEU A 506 -13.98 9.13 35.55
N GLU A 507 -14.24 8.82 36.81
CA GLU A 507 -14.21 9.81 37.90
C GLU A 507 -12.86 10.53 37.98
N ASP A 508 -11.74 9.78 37.86
CA ASP A 508 -10.39 10.34 37.86
C ASP A 508 -10.14 11.23 36.64
N TYR A 509 -10.52 10.80 35.44
CA TYR A 509 -10.39 11.62 34.21
C TYR A 509 -11.19 12.92 34.32
N LEU A 510 -12.44 12.83 34.82
CA LEU A 510 -13.30 14.00 35.04
C LEU A 510 -12.72 14.98 36.05
N ALA A 511 -12.16 14.46 37.17
CA ALA A 511 -11.52 15.26 38.21
C ALA A 511 -10.23 15.95 37.76
N LEU A 512 -9.52 15.33 36.81
CA LEU A 512 -8.31 15.87 36.18
C LEU A 512 -8.62 16.83 35.02
N GLY A 513 -9.89 17.00 34.64
CA GLY A 513 -10.27 17.86 33.51
C GLY A 513 -9.98 17.26 32.14
N ILE A 514 -9.71 15.96 32.07
CA ILE A 514 -9.48 15.26 30.80
C ILE A 514 -10.84 15.09 30.12
N ARG A 515 -11.06 15.77 29.00
CA ARG A 515 -12.32 15.83 28.24
C ARG A 515 -12.09 15.57 26.76
N THR A 516 -11.18 14.68 26.44
CA THR A 516 -10.75 14.39 25.08
C THR A 516 -10.72 12.88 24.85
N ASP A 517 -9.95 12.46 23.88
CA ASP A 517 -9.78 11.11 23.38
C ASP A 517 -9.75 10.00 24.48
N PRO A 518 -8.97 10.09 25.58
CA PRO A 518 -8.96 9.04 26.62
C PRO A 518 -10.31 8.88 27.35
N GLU A 519 -11.01 9.99 27.61
CA GLU A 519 -12.34 9.94 28.24
C GLU A 519 -13.36 9.31 27.30
N VAL A 520 -13.39 9.73 26.04
CA VAL A 520 -14.35 9.24 25.03
C VAL A 520 -14.16 7.75 24.78
N ASN A 521 -12.92 7.30 24.68
CA ASN A 521 -12.59 5.89 24.51
C ASN A 521 -13.05 5.04 25.71
N LEU A 522 -12.78 5.52 26.93
CA LEU A 522 -13.27 4.88 28.17
C LEU A 522 -14.81 4.80 28.21
N ARG A 523 -15.50 5.88 27.87
CA ARG A 523 -16.99 5.90 27.85
C ARG A 523 -17.56 4.91 26.85
N PHE A 524 -16.92 4.78 25.68
CA PHE A 524 -17.32 3.79 24.68
C PHE A 524 -17.32 2.38 25.28
N GLU A 525 -16.24 1.98 25.95
CA GLU A 525 -16.10 0.65 26.52
C GLU A 525 -16.95 0.46 27.77
N LEU A 526 -17.13 1.50 28.59
CA LEU A 526 -18.06 1.48 29.74
C LEU A 526 -19.51 1.30 29.26
N GLY A 527 -19.87 1.90 28.11
CA GLY A 527 -21.18 1.68 27.48
C GLY A 527 -21.42 0.20 27.15
N LEU A 528 -20.40 -0.50 26.61
CA LEU A 528 -20.47 -1.95 26.39
C LEU A 528 -20.63 -2.72 27.73
N ALA A 529 -19.88 -2.34 28.77
CA ALA A 529 -19.98 -2.98 30.07
C ALA A 529 -21.40 -2.79 30.70
N TYR A 530 -21.99 -1.61 30.54
CA TYR A 530 -23.37 -1.35 30.97
C TYR A 530 -24.39 -2.18 30.16
N LEU A 531 -24.19 -2.31 28.84
CA LEU A 531 -25.08 -3.13 28.03
C LEU A 531 -25.06 -4.60 28.48
N PHE A 532 -23.87 -5.16 28.73
CA PHE A 532 -23.72 -6.56 29.16
C PHE A 532 -24.14 -6.80 30.62
N THR A 533 -24.29 -5.74 31.41
CA THR A 533 -24.88 -5.82 32.78
C THR A 533 -26.39 -5.52 32.81
N GLY A 534 -27.04 -5.44 31.62
CA GLY A 534 -28.47 -5.20 31.47
C GLY A 534 -28.91 -3.78 31.83
N ARG A 535 -28.04 -2.79 31.65
CA ARG A 535 -28.27 -1.37 31.91
C ARG A 535 -28.24 -0.53 30.60
N PRO A 536 -29.14 -0.77 29.63
CA PRO A 536 -29.08 -0.14 28.30
C PRO A 536 -29.27 1.38 28.32
N ASP A 537 -29.97 1.93 29.31
CA ASP A 537 -30.16 3.38 29.42
C ASP A 537 -28.85 4.07 29.81
N LEU A 538 -28.09 3.51 30.76
CA LEU A 538 -26.76 4.02 31.09
C LEU A 538 -25.76 3.85 29.94
N ALA A 539 -25.85 2.75 29.19
CA ALA A 539 -25.07 2.57 27.98
C ALA A 539 -25.36 3.66 26.94
N PHE A 540 -26.66 3.98 26.74
CA PHE A 540 -27.08 5.05 25.82
C PHE A 540 -26.50 6.41 26.25
N GLU A 541 -26.57 6.75 27.52
CA GLU A 541 -26.01 8.00 28.06
C GLU A 541 -24.50 8.12 27.76
N GLN A 542 -23.73 7.01 27.89
CA GLN A 542 -22.31 7.04 27.57
C GLN A 542 -22.08 7.27 26.06
N TYR A 543 -22.78 6.53 25.18
CA TYR A 543 -22.60 6.67 23.74
C TYR A 543 -23.10 8.04 23.22
N ASP A 544 -24.19 8.57 23.74
CA ASP A 544 -24.68 9.91 23.36
C ASP A 544 -23.72 11.01 23.83
N THR A 545 -23.11 10.86 25.03
CA THR A 545 -22.04 11.75 25.47
C THR A 545 -20.83 11.66 24.55
N CYS A 546 -20.39 10.44 24.17
CA CYS A 546 -19.32 10.27 23.18
C CYS A 546 -19.64 10.97 21.85
N ARG A 547 -20.87 10.79 21.34
CA ARG A 547 -21.31 11.41 20.10
C ARG A 547 -21.24 12.94 20.19
N MET A 548 -21.80 13.53 21.27
CA MET A 548 -21.77 14.99 21.46
C MET A 548 -20.35 15.55 21.54
N VAL A 549 -19.46 14.90 22.28
CA VAL A 549 -18.05 15.34 22.40
C VAL A 549 -17.32 15.19 21.07
N CYS A 550 -17.51 14.08 20.36
CA CYS A 550 -16.90 13.87 19.04
C CYS A 550 -17.41 14.85 17.99
N ASP A 551 -18.71 15.15 17.97
CA ASP A 551 -19.30 16.15 17.08
C ASP A 551 -18.73 17.55 17.35
N GLN A 552 -18.59 17.93 18.62
CA GLN A 552 -18.01 19.21 19.02
C GLN A 552 -16.56 19.36 18.52
N HIS A 553 -15.77 18.30 18.59
CA HIS A 553 -14.37 18.29 18.17
C HIS A 553 -14.18 17.85 16.71
N GLN A 554 -15.23 17.41 16.01
CA GLN A 554 -15.19 16.82 14.66
C GLN A 554 -14.31 15.56 14.59
N ALA A 555 -14.26 14.77 15.67
CA ALA A 555 -13.44 13.58 15.82
C ALA A 555 -14.16 12.34 15.25
N GLN A 556 -13.95 12.03 13.97
CA GLN A 556 -14.74 11.07 13.20
C GLN A 556 -14.53 9.61 13.63
N TRP A 557 -13.31 9.23 14.04
CA TRP A 557 -12.99 7.82 14.32
C TRP A 557 -13.78 7.29 15.52
N LEU A 558 -13.74 7.97 16.66
CA LEU A 558 -14.52 7.59 17.84
C LEU A 558 -16.03 7.88 17.68
N LEU A 559 -16.42 8.91 16.92
CA LEU A 559 -17.82 9.14 16.54
C LEU A 559 -18.43 7.90 15.86
N SER A 560 -17.66 7.24 14.97
CA SER A 560 -18.13 6.04 14.30
C SER A 560 -18.44 4.87 15.25
N TYR A 561 -17.71 4.76 16.36
CA TYR A 561 -17.98 3.78 17.40
C TYR A 561 -19.17 4.18 18.30
N ALA A 562 -19.33 5.47 18.61
CA ALA A 562 -20.49 5.98 19.34
C ALA A 562 -21.81 5.72 18.60
N LEU A 563 -21.82 6.00 17.29
CA LEU A 563 -22.97 5.73 16.42
C LEU A 563 -23.28 4.22 16.32
N TRP A 564 -22.26 3.38 16.23
CA TRP A 564 -22.43 1.94 16.29
C TRP A 564 -23.07 1.49 17.62
N GLY A 565 -22.59 2.01 18.76
CA GLY A 565 -23.11 1.68 20.08
C GLY A 565 -24.56 2.11 20.27
N ILE A 566 -24.94 3.31 19.79
CA ILE A 566 -26.33 3.79 19.75
C ILE A 566 -27.20 2.83 18.96
N GLY A 567 -26.78 2.50 17.72
CA GLY A 567 -27.53 1.59 16.86
C GLY A 567 -27.66 0.17 17.44
N LEU A 568 -26.66 -0.31 18.21
CA LEU A 568 -26.74 -1.58 18.93
C LEU A 568 -27.82 -1.55 20.01
N ILE A 569 -27.97 -0.45 20.77
CA ILE A 569 -29.02 -0.30 21.77
C ILE A 569 -30.40 -0.20 21.10
N GLU A 570 -30.55 0.59 20.05
CA GLU A 570 -31.78 0.70 19.27
C GLU A 570 -32.21 -0.66 18.71
N LEU A 571 -31.28 -1.48 18.25
CA LEU A 571 -31.55 -2.87 17.84
C LEU A 571 -32.15 -3.69 19.02
N THR A 572 -31.61 -3.55 20.23
CA THR A 572 -32.17 -4.26 21.40
C THR A 572 -33.57 -3.78 21.80
N ARG A 573 -33.90 -2.52 21.48
CA ARG A 573 -35.22 -1.91 21.67
C ARG A 573 -36.20 -2.22 20.54
N GLY A 574 -35.73 -2.85 19.43
CA GLY A 574 -36.53 -3.14 18.24
C GLY A 574 -36.74 -1.95 17.30
N GLU A 575 -36.00 -0.88 17.46
CA GLU A 575 -36.04 0.35 16.64
C GLU A 575 -35.16 0.18 15.37
N LEU A 576 -35.57 -0.75 14.49
CA LEU A 576 -34.71 -1.26 13.41
C LEU A 576 -34.27 -0.19 12.39
N ASP A 577 -35.14 0.75 12.03
CA ASP A 577 -34.84 1.77 11.02
C ASP A 577 -33.83 2.79 11.56
N SER A 578 -33.99 3.21 12.82
CA SER A 578 -33.05 4.09 13.50
C SER A 578 -31.71 3.42 13.68
N ALA A 579 -31.69 2.17 14.18
CA ALA A 579 -30.49 1.35 14.32
C ALA A 579 -29.72 1.23 12.99
N ALA A 580 -30.42 0.93 11.90
CA ALA A 580 -29.81 0.83 10.57
C ALA A 580 -29.19 2.16 10.12
N THR A 581 -29.81 3.29 10.43
CA THR A 581 -29.32 4.63 10.09
C THR A 581 -28.03 4.91 10.84
N HIS A 582 -28.03 4.83 12.16
CA HIS A 582 -26.83 5.11 12.97
C HIS A 582 -25.65 4.19 12.62
N VAL A 583 -25.90 2.89 12.42
CA VAL A 583 -24.83 1.94 12.08
C VAL A 583 -24.26 2.20 10.69
N ARG A 584 -25.09 2.61 9.70
CA ARG A 584 -24.60 3.02 8.37
C ARG A 584 -23.82 4.33 8.41
N ASP A 585 -24.27 5.31 9.19
CA ASP A 585 -23.54 6.57 9.37
C ASP A 585 -22.15 6.28 10.00
N GLY A 586 -22.09 5.40 10.99
CA GLY A 586 -20.83 4.91 11.53
C GLY A 586 -19.94 4.22 10.49
N LEU A 587 -20.53 3.42 9.60
CA LEU A 587 -19.80 2.77 8.50
C LEU A 587 -19.21 3.77 7.51
N LEU A 588 -19.95 4.82 7.16
CA LEU A 588 -19.48 5.88 6.27
C LEU A 588 -18.23 6.55 6.81
N LEU A 589 -18.19 6.85 8.12
CA LEU A 589 -17.01 7.44 8.76
C LEU A 589 -15.81 6.48 8.76
N LYS A 590 -16.04 5.15 8.88
CA LYS A 590 -14.96 4.15 8.93
C LYS A 590 -14.26 3.90 7.58
N ARG A 591 -14.83 4.34 6.45
CA ARG A 591 -14.22 4.12 5.11
C ARG A 591 -12.79 4.66 5.00
N VAL A 592 -12.48 5.71 5.72
CA VAL A 592 -11.18 6.41 5.67
C VAL A 592 -10.13 5.70 6.50
N PHE A 593 -10.55 5.07 7.60
CA PHE A 593 -9.68 4.39 8.54
C PHE A 593 -9.49 2.92 8.16
N ARG A 594 -8.31 2.34 8.45
CA ARG A 594 -8.08 0.88 8.33
C ARG A 594 -8.51 0.15 9.60
N ASP A 595 -9.59 0.60 10.19
CA ASP A 595 -10.16 0.07 11.42
C ASP A 595 -10.96 -1.21 11.15
N THR A 596 -10.26 -2.32 11.01
CA THR A 596 -10.89 -3.60 10.68
C THR A 596 -11.77 -4.13 11.80
N LEU A 597 -11.39 -3.89 13.06
CA LEU A 597 -12.23 -4.25 14.22
C LEU A 597 -13.59 -3.54 14.14
N GLY A 598 -13.57 -2.23 13.95
CA GLY A 598 -14.80 -1.45 13.85
C GLY A 598 -15.63 -1.83 12.63
N LEU A 599 -15.00 -2.13 11.48
CA LEU A 599 -15.71 -2.61 10.29
C LEU A 599 -16.39 -3.97 10.54
N ALA A 600 -15.71 -4.92 11.20
CA ALA A 600 -16.28 -6.23 11.51
C ALA A 600 -17.48 -6.12 12.45
N LEU A 601 -17.40 -5.29 13.50
CA LEU A 601 -18.49 -5.03 14.43
C LEU A 601 -19.71 -4.39 13.74
N VAL A 602 -19.48 -3.39 12.89
CA VAL A 602 -20.54 -2.72 12.12
C VAL A 602 -21.24 -3.70 11.17
N LEU A 603 -20.49 -4.56 10.46
CA LEU A 603 -21.07 -5.51 9.52
C LEU A 603 -21.90 -6.59 10.23
N ASP A 604 -21.44 -7.13 11.36
CA ASP A 604 -22.23 -8.05 12.16
C ASP A 604 -23.54 -7.40 12.65
N THR A 605 -23.45 -6.16 13.17
CA THR A 605 -24.62 -5.44 13.65
C THR A 605 -25.62 -5.14 12.52
N LEU A 606 -25.13 -4.72 11.34
CA LEU A 606 -25.99 -4.58 10.15
C LEU A 606 -26.63 -5.91 9.73
N ALA A 607 -25.92 -7.03 9.83
CA ALA A 607 -26.48 -8.34 9.56
C ALA A 607 -27.61 -8.67 10.54
N TRP A 608 -27.44 -8.40 11.84
CA TRP A 608 -28.48 -8.62 12.85
C TRP A 608 -29.72 -7.76 12.62
N ILE A 609 -29.53 -6.47 12.33
CA ILE A 609 -30.63 -5.55 11.97
C ILE A 609 -31.34 -6.04 10.72
N THR A 610 -30.60 -6.43 9.70
CA THR A 610 -31.15 -6.88 8.42
C THR A 610 -31.94 -8.19 8.57
N ALA A 611 -31.44 -9.13 9.38
CA ALA A 611 -32.18 -10.36 9.69
C ALA A 611 -33.46 -10.06 10.46
N ALA A 612 -33.43 -9.14 11.45
CA ALA A 612 -34.61 -8.73 12.20
C ALA A 612 -35.65 -8.05 11.28
N SER A 613 -35.22 -7.33 10.27
CA SER A 613 -36.07 -6.72 9.23
C SER A 613 -36.58 -7.71 8.18
N GLY A 614 -36.16 -8.99 8.23
CA GLY A 614 -36.65 -10.07 7.34
C GLY A 614 -35.86 -10.26 6.03
N ASP A 615 -34.77 -9.55 5.78
CA ASP A 615 -33.92 -9.75 4.60
C ASP A 615 -32.79 -10.77 4.90
N ALA A 616 -33.13 -12.05 4.83
CA ALA A 616 -32.22 -13.15 5.12
C ALA A 616 -31.02 -13.23 4.15
N VAL A 617 -31.23 -12.88 2.86
CA VAL A 617 -30.18 -12.95 1.84
C VAL A 617 -29.08 -11.94 2.12
N ARG A 618 -29.47 -10.72 2.46
CA ARG A 618 -28.56 -9.65 2.82
C ARG A 618 -27.84 -9.95 4.13
N ALA A 619 -28.58 -10.45 5.14
CA ALA A 619 -28.00 -10.85 6.42
C ALA A 619 -26.92 -11.92 6.27
N ALA A 620 -27.19 -13.01 5.50
CA ALA A 620 -26.21 -14.06 5.23
C ALA A 620 -24.94 -13.51 4.53
N THR A 621 -25.11 -12.59 3.57
CA THR A 621 -23.97 -11.96 2.86
C THR A 621 -23.13 -11.11 3.82
N LEU A 622 -23.75 -10.28 4.67
CA LEU A 622 -23.05 -9.45 5.65
C LEU A 622 -22.33 -10.31 6.71
N LEU A 623 -22.96 -11.41 7.20
CA LEU A 623 -22.32 -12.34 8.12
C LEU A 623 -21.06 -13.01 7.53
N GLY A 624 -21.12 -13.39 6.24
CA GLY A 624 -19.95 -13.92 5.53
C GLY A 624 -18.82 -12.92 5.40
N ALA A 625 -19.15 -11.68 5.12
CA ALA A 625 -18.21 -10.57 5.03
C ALA A 625 -17.58 -10.23 6.38
N ALA A 626 -18.39 -10.14 7.45
CA ALA A 626 -17.90 -9.93 8.81
C ALA A 626 -16.97 -11.06 9.23
N ALA A 627 -17.31 -12.33 8.92
CA ALA A 627 -16.46 -13.47 9.24
C ALA A 627 -15.11 -13.43 8.53
N GLN A 628 -15.06 -12.94 7.28
CA GLN A 628 -13.79 -12.72 6.58
C GLN A 628 -12.92 -11.74 7.35
N LEU A 629 -13.47 -10.60 7.80
CA LEU A 629 -12.73 -9.64 8.59
C LEU A 629 -12.30 -10.22 9.94
N TRP A 630 -13.19 -10.87 10.69
CA TRP A 630 -12.83 -11.52 11.97
C TRP A 630 -11.68 -12.51 11.82
N ASN A 631 -11.66 -13.31 10.77
CA ASN A 631 -10.61 -14.29 10.51
C ASN A 631 -9.26 -13.65 10.21
N THR A 632 -9.21 -12.37 9.88
CA THR A 632 -7.95 -11.65 9.62
C THR A 632 -7.26 -11.21 10.90
N PHE A 633 -7.98 -10.91 11.99
CA PHE A 633 -7.39 -10.33 13.18
C PHE A 633 -7.72 -11.03 14.51
N SER A 634 -8.65 -11.96 14.57
CA SER A 634 -8.97 -12.66 15.81
C SER A 634 -9.25 -14.16 15.59
N ARG A 635 -8.80 -14.99 16.51
CA ARG A 635 -9.19 -16.42 16.55
C ARG A 635 -10.63 -16.61 17.05
N GLN A 636 -11.15 -15.64 17.78
CA GLN A 636 -12.50 -15.67 18.33
C GLN A 636 -13.32 -14.58 17.66
N GLN A 637 -14.37 -15.00 16.96
CA GLN A 637 -15.34 -14.07 16.40
C GLN A 637 -15.97 -13.24 17.53
N LEU A 638 -16.22 -11.96 17.25
CA LEU A 638 -16.84 -11.04 18.20
C LEU A 638 -16.06 -10.93 19.54
N LEU A 639 -14.73 -11.12 19.48
CA LEU A 639 -13.83 -11.07 20.62
C LEU A 639 -14.21 -12.06 21.75
N GLY A 640 -15.02 -13.07 21.44
CA GLY A 640 -15.50 -14.05 22.40
C GLY A 640 -16.63 -13.58 23.33
N TYR A 641 -17.20 -12.40 23.10
CA TYR A 641 -18.36 -11.93 23.88
C TYR A 641 -19.58 -12.83 23.69
N LYS A 642 -19.96 -13.53 24.75
CA LYS A 642 -21.05 -14.54 24.72
C LYS A 642 -22.36 -13.96 24.19
N ASP A 643 -22.68 -12.72 24.57
CA ASP A 643 -23.91 -12.03 24.16
C ASP A 643 -23.91 -11.72 22.64
N PHE A 644 -22.78 -11.26 22.11
CA PHE A 644 -22.64 -11.01 20.67
C PHE A 644 -22.62 -12.31 19.86
N VAL A 645 -21.96 -13.35 20.37
CA VAL A 645 -21.98 -14.68 19.76
C VAL A 645 -23.41 -15.21 19.69
N ALA A 646 -24.19 -15.08 20.80
CA ALA A 646 -25.58 -15.47 20.82
C ALA A 646 -26.47 -14.66 19.87
N LEU A 647 -26.20 -13.36 19.68
CA LEU A 647 -26.89 -12.52 18.68
C LEU A 647 -26.58 -13.03 17.27
N ARG A 648 -25.34 -13.32 16.98
CA ARG A 648 -24.91 -13.87 15.67
C ARG A 648 -25.54 -15.22 15.39
N GLU A 649 -25.52 -16.15 16.35
CA GLU A 649 -26.14 -17.47 16.20
C GLU A 649 -27.64 -17.37 15.95
N ARG A 650 -28.33 -16.46 16.63
CA ARG A 650 -29.77 -16.18 16.39
C ARG A 650 -30.02 -15.66 14.99
N CYS A 651 -29.21 -14.71 14.54
CA CYS A 651 -29.27 -14.17 13.18
C CYS A 651 -29.06 -15.27 12.13
N GLU A 652 -28.02 -16.09 12.31
CA GLU A 652 -27.72 -17.20 11.41
C GLU A 652 -28.87 -18.23 11.37
N ALA A 653 -29.38 -18.64 12.53
CA ALA A 653 -30.52 -19.55 12.62
C ALA A 653 -31.79 -18.98 11.99
N GLN A 654 -32.04 -17.68 12.11
CA GLN A 654 -33.17 -17.01 11.47
C GLN A 654 -33.00 -17.00 9.94
N ALA A 655 -31.82 -16.62 9.43
CA ALA A 655 -31.54 -16.59 8.01
C ALA A 655 -31.66 -17.99 7.38
N ARG A 656 -31.13 -19.04 8.04
CA ARG A 656 -31.27 -20.46 7.59
C ARG A 656 -32.72 -20.90 7.53
N ARG A 657 -33.55 -20.52 8.50
CA ARG A 657 -34.98 -20.86 8.48
C ARG A 657 -35.72 -20.21 7.31
N GLN A 658 -35.35 -19.02 6.89
CA GLN A 658 -36.04 -18.27 5.83
C GLN A 658 -35.58 -18.68 4.42
N MET A 659 -34.30 -18.99 4.22
CA MET A 659 -33.75 -19.24 2.88
C MET A 659 -33.21 -20.67 2.67
N GLY A 660 -33.27 -21.53 3.69
CA GLY A 660 -32.69 -22.87 3.69
C GLY A 660 -31.17 -22.86 3.85
N ASP A 661 -30.58 -24.01 4.22
CA ASP A 661 -29.16 -24.15 4.45
C ASP A 661 -28.32 -23.84 3.20
N GLN A 662 -28.75 -24.33 2.03
CA GLN A 662 -28.04 -24.13 0.78
C GLN A 662 -28.01 -22.63 0.40
N GLY A 663 -29.14 -21.94 0.48
CA GLY A 663 -29.23 -20.50 0.21
C GLY A 663 -28.37 -19.69 1.18
N PHE A 664 -28.35 -20.05 2.46
CA PHE A 664 -27.50 -19.42 3.45
C PHE A 664 -25.99 -19.58 3.09
N ILE A 665 -25.54 -20.80 2.78
CA ILE A 665 -24.15 -21.08 2.40
C ILE A 665 -23.74 -20.26 1.17
N GLU A 666 -24.61 -20.14 0.18
CA GLU A 666 -24.35 -19.33 -1.03
C GLU A 666 -24.24 -17.85 -0.71
N GLY A 667 -25.17 -17.31 0.08
CA GLY A 667 -25.13 -15.91 0.53
C GLY A 667 -23.88 -15.60 1.35
N TYR A 668 -23.58 -16.44 2.33
CA TYR A 668 -22.42 -16.34 3.20
C TYR A 668 -21.09 -16.41 2.40
N SER A 669 -20.97 -17.39 1.49
CA SER A 669 -19.78 -17.54 0.64
C SER A 669 -19.60 -16.35 -0.31
N ARG A 670 -20.68 -15.73 -0.75
CA ARG A 670 -20.64 -14.50 -1.55
C ARG A 670 -20.02 -13.34 -0.75
N GLY A 671 -20.51 -13.10 0.48
CA GLY A 671 -19.97 -12.09 1.36
C GLY A 671 -18.51 -12.33 1.72
N ALA A 672 -18.16 -13.57 2.07
CA ALA A 672 -16.79 -13.96 2.42
C ALA A 672 -15.75 -13.80 1.28
N LYS A 673 -16.21 -13.67 0.03
CA LYS A 673 -15.35 -13.46 -1.15
C LYS A 673 -15.44 -12.04 -1.74
N MET A 674 -16.25 -11.18 -1.14
CA MET A 674 -16.49 -9.84 -1.66
C MET A 674 -15.27 -8.94 -1.36
N PRO A 675 -14.74 -8.20 -2.35
CA PRO A 675 -13.72 -7.18 -2.12
C PRO A 675 -14.24 -6.12 -1.15
N ILE A 676 -13.34 -5.51 -0.37
CA ILE A 676 -13.72 -4.57 0.70
C ILE A 676 -14.51 -3.36 0.17
N ASP A 677 -14.15 -2.79 -0.97
CA ASP A 677 -14.84 -1.65 -1.55
C ASP A 677 -16.27 -2.00 -2.00
N ASP A 678 -16.44 -3.17 -2.63
CA ASP A 678 -17.76 -3.69 -3.05
C ASP A 678 -18.62 -4.03 -1.82
N LEU A 679 -17.99 -4.53 -0.77
CA LEU A 679 -18.62 -4.85 0.51
C LEU A 679 -19.15 -3.58 1.20
N LEU A 680 -18.36 -2.52 1.26
CA LEU A 680 -18.77 -1.24 1.84
C LEU A 680 -19.94 -0.64 1.08
N ALA A 681 -19.89 -0.63 -0.26
CA ALA A 681 -20.99 -0.20 -1.10
C ALA A 681 -22.28 -1.04 -0.87
N TYR A 682 -22.13 -2.37 -0.79
CA TYR A 682 -23.22 -3.27 -0.50
C TYR A 682 -23.83 -3.03 0.89
N ALA A 683 -23.00 -2.84 1.91
CA ALA A 683 -23.45 -2.60 3.29
C ALA A 683 -24.16 -1.24 3.44
N LEU A 684 -23.75 -0.23 2.69
CA LEU A 684 -24.39 1.10 2.65
C LEU A 684 -25.73 1.10 1.89
N GLY A 685 -26.01 0.09 1.09
CA GLY A 685 -27.23 -0.01 0.30
C GLY A 685 -27.13 0.63 -1.07
N ASP A 686 -25.93 1.07 -1.46
CA ASP A 686 -25.66 1.41 -2.85
C ASP A 686 -25.91 0.15 -3.68
N ARG A 687 -26.62 0.27 -4.81
CA ARG A 687 -26.76 -0.87 -5.72
C ARG A 687 -25.37 -1.26 -6.17
N VAL A 688 -24.79 -2.27 -5.54
CA VAL A 688 -23.66 -3.00 -6.11
C VAL A 688 -24.21 -3.66 -7.36
N VAL A 689 -24.13 -2.97 -8.47
CA VAL A 689 -24.10 -3.67 -9.75
C VAL A 689 -22.85 -4.57 -9.62
N PRO A 690 -23.00 -5.92 -9.63
CA PRO A 690 -21.83 -6.77 -9.56
C PRO A 690 -20.92 -6.30 -10.69
N THR A 691 -19.74 -5.82 -10.34
CA THR A 691 -18.70 -5.51 -11.29
C THR A 691 -18.15 -6.82 -11.87
N ARG A 692 -18.96 -7.54 -12.64
CA ARG A 692 -18.42 -7.91 -13.95
C ARG A 692 -18.01 -6.56 -14.54
N PRO A 693 -16.79 -6.39 -15.00
CA PRO A 693 -16.46 -5.20 -15.76
C PRO A 693 -17.38 -5.20 -16.98
N GLN A 694 -18.57 -4.61 -16.87
CA GLN A 694 -19.24 -4.06 -18.01
C GLN A 694 -18.42 -2.81 -18.34
N PRO A 695 -17.86 -2.75 -19.54
CA PRO A 695 -17.34 -1.48 -20.02
C PRO A 695 -18.50 -0.46 -19.91
N PRO A 696 -18.21 0.80 -19.54
CA PRO A 696 -19.23 1.82 -19.43
C PRO A 696 -20.02 1.88 -20.73
N VAL A 697 -21.31 1.67 -20.66
CA VAL A 697 -22.22 2.04 -21.72
C VAL A 697 -22.22 3.57 -21.72
N GLN A 698 -21.27 4.14 -22.46
CA GLN A 698 -21.30 5.55 -22.77
C GLN A 698 -22.23 5.71 -24.00
N ASP A 699 -23.34 6.38 -23.79
CA ASP A 699 -24.04 7.07 -24.87
C ASP A 699 -23.02 8.03 -25.51
N GLY A 700 -22.44 7.63 -26.62
CA GLY A 700 -21.36 8.37 -27.29
C GLY A 700 -20.31 7.52 -27.97
N ALA A 701 -20.53 6.20 -28.13
CA ALA A 701 -19.56 5.23 -28.68
C ALA A 701 -19.01 5.57 -30.10
N SER A 702 -19.61 6.52 -30.82
CA SER A 702 -19.15 6.97 -32.15
C SER A 702 -17.90 7.87 -32.08
N ALA A 703 -17.65 8.55 -30.94
CA ALA A 703 -16.57 9.54 -30.82
C ALA A 703 -15.19 8.91 -30.48
N SER A 704 -15.13 7.65 -30.02
CA SER A 704 -13.88 7.00 -29.59
C SER A 704 -13.20 6.11 -30.63
N LEU A 705 -13.87 5.85 -31.75
CA LEU A 705 -13.28 5.05 -32.84
C LEU A 705 -12.34 5.90 -33.70
N THR A 706 -11.19 5.33 -34.06
CA THR A 706 -10.34 5.94 -35.09
C THR A 706 -11.07 5.97 -36.44
N ARG A 707 -10.67 6.86 -37.36
CA ARG A 707 -11.22 6.91 -38.72
C ARG A 707 -11.23 5.53 -39.36
N ARG A 708 -10.13 4.78 -39.20
CA ARG A 708 -9.95 3.45 -39.79
C ARG A 708 -10.88 2.40 -39.13
N GLN A 709 -11.08 2.49 -37.84
CA GLN A 709 -12.01 1.60 -37.13
C GLN A 709 -13.48 1.86 -37.54
N ARG A 710 -13.84 3.10 -37.82
CA ARG A 710 -15.19 3.45 -38.31
C ARG A 710 -15.45 2.90 -39.71
N GLU A 711 -14.47 2.99 -40.59
CA GLU A 711 -14.52 2.37 -41.93
C GLU A 711 -14.75 0.86 -41.82
N ILE A 712 -14.02 0.17 -40.95
CA ILE A 712 -14.16 -1.27 -40.74
C ILE A 712 -15.53 -1.62 -40.14
N CYS A 713 -16.06 -0.84 -39.19
CA CYS A 713 -17.41 -1.06 -38.69
C CYS A 713 -18.49 -0.98 -39.80
N GLN A 714 -18.34 -0.06 -40.74
CA GLN A 714 -19.25 0.04 -41.89
C GLN A 714 -19.17 -1.19 -42.78
N LEU A 715 -17.96 -1.64 -43.12
CA LEU A 715 -17.75 -2.84 -43.94
C LEU A 715 -18.25 -4.12 -43.25
N ILE A 716 -18.17 -4.18 -41.90
CA ILE A 716 -18.81 -5.25 -41.12
C ILE A 716 -20.32 -5.20 -41.23
N ALA A 717 -20.91 -4.01 -41.15
CA ALA A 717 -22.35 -3.83 -41.30
C ALA A 717 -22.86 -4.15 -42.72
N ASP A 718 -22.02 -3.95 -43.71
CA ASP A 718 -22.29 -4.32 -45.09
C ASP A 718 -22.02 -5.82 -45.37
N GLY A 719 -21.66 -6.61 -44.34
CA GLY A 719 -21.55 -8.08 -44.39
C GLY A 719 -20.21 -8.65 -44.83
N LEU A 720 -19.20 -7.81 -45.11
CA LEU A 720 -17.89 -8.28 -45.62
C LEU A 720 -17.13 -9.12 -44.57
N THR A 721 -16.48 -10.21 -45.04
CA THR A 721 -15.58 -11.04 -44.23
C THR A 721 -14.25 -10.30 -43.96
N ASN A 722 -13.45 -10.76 -42.98
CA ASN A 722 -12.14 -10.16 -42.70
C ASN A 722 -11.19 -10.18 -43.92
N LYS A 723 -11.34 -11.18 -44.79
CA LYS A 723 -10.57 -11.29 -46.02
C LYS A 723 -10.99 -10.22 -47.05
N GLU A 724 -12.27 -9.97 -47.18
CA GLU A 724 -12.82 -8.94 -48.06
C GLU A 724 -12.51 -7.54 -47.52
N ILE A 725 -12.63 -7.34 -46.22
CA ILE A 725 -12.21 -6.09 -45.56
C ILE A 725 -10.72 -5.81 -45.77
N ALA A 726 -9.87 -6.84 -45.71
CA ALA A 726 -8.44 -6.71 -45.98
C ALA A 726 -8.18 -6.30 -47.43
N ALA A 727 -8.90 -6.87 -48.38
CA ALA A 727 -8.80 -6.54 -49.78
C ALA A 727 -9.29 -5.12 -50.09
N GLU A 728 -10.46 -4.74 -49.56
CA GLU A 728 -11.08 -3.42 -49.77
C GLU A 728 -10.21 -2.30 -49.21
N LEU A 729 -9.59 -2.53 -48.05
CA LEU A 729 -8.78 -1.54 -47.35
C LEU A 729 -7.28 -1.62 -47.66
N VAL A 730 -6.86 -2.53 -48.57
CA VAL A 730 -5.46 -2.76 -49.00
C VAL A 730 -4.53 -2.98 -47.77
N ILE A 731 -4.96 -3.87 -46.86
CA ILE A 731 -4.19 -4.24 -45.66
C ILE A 731 -4.02 -5.76 -45.58
N SER A 732 -3.11 -6.25 -44.70
CA SER A 732 -2.99 -7.70 -44.49
C SER A 732 -4.23 -8.26 -43.79
N LEU A 733 -4.58 -9.54 -44.04
CA LEU A 733 -5.66 -10.24 -43.34
C LEU A 733 -5.48 -10.15 -41.81
N ARG A 734 -4.27 -10.33 -41.34
CA ARG A 734 -3.92 -10.24 -39.89
C ARG A 734 -4.17 -8.84 -39.32
N THR A 735 -3.95 -7.79 -40.14
CA THR A 735 -4.23 -6.41 -39.73
C THR A 735 -5.75 -6.17 -39.67
N ALA A 736 -6.53 -6.70 -40.62
CA ALA A 736 -7.99 -6.61 -40.56
C ALA A 736 -8.57 -7.36 -39.37
N GLU A 737 -8.09 -8.56 -39.08
CA GLU A 737 -8.46 -9.35 -37.88
C GLU A 737 -8.14 -8.60 -36.59
N SER A 738 -6.97 -7.99 -36.48
CA SER A 738 -6.57 -7.19 -35.34
C SER A 738 -7.48 -5.97 -35.14
N HIS A 739 -7.85 -5.28 -36.22
CA HIS A 739 -8.78 -4.16 -36.14
C HIS A 739 -10.19 -4.60 -35.72
N VAL A 740 -10.71 -5.71 -36.28
CA VAL A 740 -11.99 -6.27 -35.90
C VAL A 740 -12.00 -6.67 -34.41
N GLN A 741 -10.94 -7.35 -33.95
CA GLN A 741 -10.81 -7.72 -32.55
C GLN A 741 -10.75 -6.50 -31.62
N ASN A 742 -10.01 -5.46 -32.02
CA ASN A 742 -9.94 -4.21 -31.26
C ASN A 742 -11.29 -3.48 -31.21
N ILE A 743 -12.09 -3.53 -32.27
CA ILE A 743 -13.44 -2.97 -32.31
C ILE A 743 -14.36 -3.75 -31.38
N LEU A 744 -14.33 -5.09 -31.44
CA LEU A 744 -15.10 -5.95 -30.54
C LEU A 744 -14.76 -5.66 -29.07
N THR A 745 -13.46 -5.55 -28.77
CA THR A 745 -12.97 -5.24 -27.42
C THR A 745 -13.40 -3.85 -26.95
N LYS A 746 -13.33 -2.82 -27.85
CA LYS A 746 -13.74 -1.45 -27.51
C LYS A 746 -15.24 -1.32 -27.19
N PHE A 747 -16.08 -2.08 -27.90
CA PHE A 747 -17.52 -2.09 -27.65
C PHE A 747 -17.97 -3.14 -26.62
N GLY A 748 -17.06 -3.98 -26.13
CA GLY A 748 -17.41 -5.10 -25.26
C GLY A 748 -18.24 -6.18 -25.96
N PHE A 749 -18.16 -6.29 -27.28
CA PHE A 749 -18.92 -7.25 -28.08
C PHE A 749 -18.18 -8.59 -28.20
N THR A 750 -18.96 -9.67 -28.23
CA THR A 750 -18.45 -11.04 -28.41
C THR A 750 -18.57 -11.55 -29.84
N SER A 751 -19.33 -10.84 -30.69
CA SER A 751 -19.52 -11.24 -32.08
C SER A 751 -19.59 -10.03 -33.03
N ARG A 752 -19.16 -10.25 -34.28
CA ARG A 752 -19.25 -9.23 -35.33
C ARG A 752 -20.69 -8.83 -35.68
N THR A 753 -21.67 -9.69 -35.46
CA THR A 753 -23.10 -9.42 -35.64
C THR A 753 -23.58 -8.29 -34.72
N GLN A 754 -23.00 -8.17 -33.53
CA GLN A 754 -23.32 -7.07 -32.61
C GLN A 754 -22.80 -5.71 -33.13
N VAL A 755 -21.64 -5.71 -33.79
CA VAL A 755 -21.12 -4.50 -34.47
C VAL A 755 -22.03 -4.09 -35.62
N ALA A 756 -22.47 -5.05 -36.43
CA ALA A 756 -23.39 -4.79 -37.54
C ALA A 756 -24.73 -4.24 -37.04
N ALA A 757 -25.31 -4.80 -35.98
CA ALA A 757 -26.55 -4.31 -35.37
C ALA A 757 -26.42 -2.89 -34.82
N LEU A 758 -25.32 -2.54 -34.16
CA LEU A 758 -25.05 -1.20 -33.67
C LEU A 758 -25.00 -0.16 -34.78
N VAL A 759 -24.28 -0.46 -35.87
CA VAL A 759 -24.15 0.43 -37.05
C VAL A 759 -25.50 0.61 -37.74
N ALA A 760 -26.32 -0.45 -37.83
CA ALA A 760 -27.66 -0.39 -38.43
C ALA A 760 -28.60 0.50 -37.57
N GLN A 761 -28.55 0.44 -36.24
CA GLN A 761 -29.31 1.32 -35.36
C GLN A 761 -28.95 2.80 -35.54
N HIS A 762 -27.66 3.11 -35.71
CA HIS A 762 -27.22 4.49 -35.95
C HIS A 762 -27.59 5.01 -37.36
N ARG A 763 -27.69 4.15 -38.36
CA ARG A 763 -28.19 4.53 -39.68
C ARG A 763 -29.69 4.90 -39.66
N THR A 764 -30.52 4.18 -38.90
CA THR A 764 -31.95 4.47 -38.74
C THR A 764 -32.21 5.72 -37.90
N ALA A 765 -31.37 5.99 -36.88
CA ALA A 765 -31.50 7.22 -36.10
C ALA A 765 -31.11 8.51 -36.86
N SER A 766 -30.24 8.41 -37.89
CA SER A 766 -29.79 9.53 -38.70
C SER A 766 -30.74 9.82 -39.90
N SER A 767 -31.72 8.98 -40.16
CA SER A 767 -32.68 9.11 -41.28
C SER A 767 -34.06 9.67 -40.92
N ASN A 768 -34.31 10.03 -39.65
CA ASN A 768 -35.51 10.72 -39.21
C ASN A 768 -35.16 12.20 -38.86
N PRO A 769 -35.57 13.21 -39.66
CA PRO A 769 -35.45 14.60 -39.27
C PRO A 769 -36.49 14.89 -38.15
N PRO A 770 -36.23 15.78 -37.19
CA PRO A 770 -37.20 16.14 -36.18
C PRO A 770 -38.36 16.92 -36.83
N ASP A 771 -39.56 16.34 -36.79
CA ASP A 771 -40.78 17.06 -37.06
C ASP A 771 -40.93 18.19 -36.04
N GLY A 772 -41.06 19.40 -36.59
CA GLY A 772 -41.30 20.61 -35.85
C GLY A 772 -42.68 20.64 -35.19
N ARG A 773 -42.66 21.02 -33.93
CA ARG A 773 -43.63 21.96 -33.33
C ARG A 773 -43.08 22.50 -32.01
#